data_c3e336404841d65daef61f4c5772a942
#
_entry.id   c3e336404841d65daef61f4c5772a942
#
_cell.length_a   1.000
_cell.length_b   1.000
_cell.length_c   1.000
_cell.angle_alpha   90.00
_cell.angle_beta   90.00
_cell.angle_gamma   90.00
#
_symmetry.space_group_name_H-M   'P 1'
#
loop_
_entity.id
_entity.type
_entity.pdbx_description
1 polymer ?
#
loop_
_entity_poly.entity_id
_entity_poly.type
_entity_poly.pdbx_seq_one_letter_code
_entity_poly.pdbx_strand_id
1 'polypeptide(L)'
;MKNKTHKNKRKVKKSHNRNVGVEKIKKLIIKDDVGCITVNNSFEENFEHYLKSSTKSSKELRAKKKSASIAKELIRVFDKPLAPKSVNPKDDFYTYVNYEWLKKMKSKRTEKYYTRIDSFRMLQEKVYYQLVDIVKGYTSEHSDHKSKMIHKVYESFLHLDESTCETHWINIKKELDKIFETGTCFDLLVYMNKNEIVSSFCPLSFSLVTDDKDSQINRCHITSPQLSYYNDELYDDDDKNDEYKKEFNKKFNEFVTHMFALAFGKDNEYESQDVIDVEKQMLDAMNSYDSKIKEADDGYNVVTASEATNKYQIHWAEITKGLGFKSTPSFFITDNLNYLSKIVGIIHENWNSKKWKTYIYYCYFKQLMRFHNSWRVIYYNYFGKTVKGQDVIWPQAIYPIFGLSYCFNTFLTEQYISKYANGAYIKWASNLAYDLKTVFMRKIERNKWMSPKTKKYAILKLKHIRVDMAHPPYLVPDPDIEYKANDAWGNICACNEWRLKILIESEGKQYIDLPLVDWSVTFSLAGNQAYIVNAFYDPTKNNIYLPLAYLQKPFLDGDERGIEYNLAYIGYTIGHELSHSLDDLGSMYDYKGNLFNWWTPHDRKVFDSKVKDVIRQYETFAARDGIKMDGSLSVGENLADISGLAIIEEYLRDYQINNDYIIPIKKLSFETLFMYIAYQWRSYVSKDSIDIELKINPHPLDKYRANCPLSRLRLFKSIYNIKKGDGMYWHSDTIW
;
A
#
# COMPACT_ATOMS: atom_id res chain seq x y z
N MET A 1 -2.09 54.82 -40.42
CA MET A 1 -1.60 53.49 -40.80
C MET A 1 -0.48 52.91 -39.88
N LYS A 2 0.02 53.61 -38.88
CA LYS A 2 1.11 53.10 -38.00
C LYS A 2 0.65 52.31 -36.77
N ASN A 3 -0.64 52.35 -36.40
CA ASN A 3 -1.12 51.68 -35.15
C ASN A 3 -1.67 50.24 -35.31
N LYS A 4 -1.87 49.76 -36.54
CA LYS A 4 -2.32 48.37 -36.77
C LYS A 4 -1.16 47.35 -36.78
N THR A 5 0.05 47.78 -37.15
CA THR A 5 1.21 46.87 -37.18
C THR A 5 1.79 46.54 -35.80
N HIS A 6 1.61 47.45 -34.82
CA HIS A 6 2.10 47.18 -33.46
C HIS A 6 1.22 46.19 -32.65
N LYS A 7 -0.10 46.15 -32.89
CA LYS A 7 -0.99 45.18 -32.21
C LYS A 7 -0.77 43.73 -32.70
N ASN A 8 -0.51 43.60 -34.01
CA ASN A 8 -0.24 42.27 -34.59
C ASN A 8 1.13 41.71 -34.17
N LYS A 9 2.15 42.56 -34.01
CA LYS A 9 3.46 42.10 -33.51
C LYS A 9 3.42 41.66 -32.05
N ARG A 10 2.59 42.27 -31.19
CA ARG A 10 2.41 41.83 -29.80
C ARG A 10 1.65 40.51 -29.68
N LYS A 11 0.64 40.26 -30.51
CA LYS A 11 -0.10 38.98 -30.52
C LYS A 11 0.78 37.81 -31.01
N VAL A 12 1.58 38.07 -32.05
CA VAL A 12 2.51 37.03 -32.56
C VAL A 12 3.63 36.73 -31.55
N LYS A 13 4.18 37.77 -30.85
CA LYS A 13 5.15 37.52 -29.78
C LYS A 13 4.59 36.76 -28.58
N LYS A 14 3.33 37.00 -28.18
CA LYS A 14 2.70 36.21 -27.10
C LYS A 14 2.43 34.78 -27.51
N SER A 15 2.00 34.50 -28.72
CA SER A 15 1.80 33.13 -29.22
C SER A 15 3.13 32.39 -29.42
N HIS A 16 4.17 33.08 -29.87
CA HIS A 16 5.50 32.48 -30.06
C HIS A 16 6.19 32.14 -28.71
N ASN A 17 6.05 33.00 -27.68
CA ASN A 17 6.57 32.71 -26.37
C ASN A 17 5.78 31.57 -25.65
N ARG A 18 4.49 31.39 -25.92
CA ARG A 18 3.73 30.26 -25.42
C ARG A 18 4.19 28.93 -26.04
N ASN A 19 4.41 28.91 -27.35
CA ASN A 19 4.91 27.69 -28.03
C ASN A 19 6.37 27.35 -27.63
N VAL A 20 7.23 28.34 -27.42
CA VAL A 20 8.60 28.12 -26.95
C VAL A 20 8.63 27.60 -25.52
N GLY A 21 7.67 28.00 -24.66
CA GLY A 21 7.48 27.45 -23.34
C GLY A 21 7.08 25.95 -23.37
N VAL A 22 6.08 25.63 -24.18
CA VAL A 22 5.60 24.26 -24.38
C VAL A 22 6.66 23.34 -25.01
N GLU A 23 7.42 23.83 -26.00
CA GLU A 23 8.54 23.10 -26.59
C GLU A 23 9.73 22.90 -25.62
N LYS A 24 10.04 23.92 -24.79
CA LYS A 24 11.07 23.78 -23.75
C LYS A 24 10.66 22.78 -22.67
N ILE A 25 9.39 22.76 -22.30
CA ILE A 25 8.83 21.80 -21.36
C ILE A 25 8.83 20.40 -21.97
N LYS A 26 8.43 20.24 -23.24
CA LYS A 26 8.55 18.96 -23.95
C LYS A 26 10.01 18.48 -24.05
N LYS A 27 10.99 19.39 -24.25
CA LYS A 27 12.41 19.04 -24.24
C LYS A 27 12.99 18.75 -22.87
N LEU A 28 12.44 19.31 -21.80
CA LEU A 28 12.79 18.96 -20.42
C LEU A 28 12.21 17.59 -20.03
N ILE A 29 11.01 17.27 -20.48
CA ILE A 29 10.36 15.96 -20.29
C ILE A 29 11.11 14.84 -21.05
N ILE A 30 11.72 15.16 -22.21
CA ILE A 30 12.48 14.19 -23.03
C ILE A 30 13.93 14.00 -22.52
N LYS A 31 14.44 14.87 -21.64
CA LYS A 31 15.82 14.82 -21.13
C LYS A 31 16.00 14.11 -19.79
N ASP A 32 14.94 13.89 -19.03
CA ASP A 32 14.98 12.98 -17.91
C ASP A 32 14.67 11.59 -18.44
N ASP A 33 15.68 10.75 -18.54
CA ASP A 33 15.64 9.33 -18.96
C ASP A 33 14.78 8.44 -18.02
N VAL A 34 13.95 9.01 -17.22
CA VAL A 34 13.00 8.35 -16.33
C VAL A 34 11.64 8.86 -16.74
N GLY A 35 10.81 8.01 -17.35
CA GLY A 35 9.50 8.28 -17.95
C GLY A 35 8.44 8.97 -17.07
N CYS A 36 8.86 9.99 -16.39
CA CYS A 36 8.05 10.79 -15.49
C CYS A 36 7.32 11.88 -16.28
N ILE A 37 6.00 11.80 -16.36
CA ILE A 37 5.17 12.90 -16.86
C ILE A 37 5.01 13.91 -15.72
N THR A 38 6.05 14.68 -15.44
CA THR A 38 5.90 15.92 -14.70
C THR A 38 5.31 16.97 -15.65
N VAL A 39 4.00 17.06 -15.65
CA VAL A 39 3.33 18.09 -16.42
C VAL A 39 3.37 19.37 -15.61
N ASN A 40 4.27 20.25 -16.00
CA ASN A 40 4.39 21.62 -15.47
C ASN A 40 3.27 22.50 -16.05
N ASN A 41 2.02 22.21 -15.72
CA ASN A 41 0.90 23.08 -16.06
C ASN A 41 0.57 23.95 -14.84
N SER A 42 0.35 25.23 -15.12
CA SER A 42 -0.01 26.18 -14.08
C SER A 42 -1.42 25.93 -13.54
N PHE A 43 -1.69 26.40 -12.34
CA PHE A 43 -3.05 26.49 -11.79
C PHE A 43 -4.05 27.10 -12.79
N GLU A 44 -3.62 28.10 -13.56
CA GLU A 44 -4.43 28.74 -14.60
C GLU A 44 -4.85 27.80 -15.74
N GLU A 45 -3.97 26.85 -16.13
CA GLU A 45 -4.30 25.87 -17.18
C GLU A 45 -5.26 24.78 -16.67
N ASN A 46 -5.11 24.35 -15.44
CA ASN A 46 -6.07 23.46 -14.77
C ASN A 46 -7.43 24.12 -14.62
N PHE A 47 -7.42 25.39 -14.28
CA PHE A 47 -8.64 26.18 -14.17
C PHE A 47 -9.33 26.38 -15.52
N GLU A 48 -8.58 26.72 -16.60
CA GLU A 48 -9.14 26.77 -17.94
C GLU A 48 -9.75 25.43 -18.40
N HIS A 49 -9.10 24.33 -18.03
CA HIS A 49 -9.63 22.99 -18.33
C HIS A 49 -10.90 22.71 -17.55
N TYR A 50 -10.92 23.03 -16.26
CA TYR A 50 -12.13 22.93 -15.41
C TYR A 50 -13.25 23.82 -15.92
N LEU A 51 -12.99 25.08 -16.29
CA LEU A 51 -13.97 25.97 -16.87
C LEU A 51 -14.54 25.42 -18.19
N LYS A 52 -13.70 24.85 -19.05
CA LYS A 52 -14.15 24.23 -20.31
C LYS A 52 -15.02 22.99 -20.03
N SER A 53 -14.67 22.20 -19.03
CA SER A 53 -15.46 21.05 -18.62
C SER A 53 -16.75 21.46 -17.89
N SER A 54 -16.69 22.46 -17.01
CA SER A 54 -17.86 22.98 -16.29
C SER A 54 -18.79 23.80 -17.19
N THR A 55 -18.27 24.56 -18.18
CA THR A 55 -19.11 25.25 -19.16
C THR A 55 -19.71 24.31 -20.19
N LYS A 56 -19.06 23.23 -20.57
CA LYS A 56 -19.71 22.13 -21.31
C LYS A 56 -20.80 21.50 -20.47
N SER A 57 -20.56 21.17 -19.22
CA SER A 57 -21.57 20.65 -18.33
C SER A 57 -22.71 21.66 -18.10
N SER A 58 -22.45 22.95 -17.95
CA SER A 58 -23.47 23.97 -17.80
C SER A 58 -24.26 24.26 -19.07
N LYS A 59 -23.73 24.08 -20.25
CA LYS A 59 -24.44 24.13 -21.55
C LYS A 59 -25.21 22.83 -21.81
N GLU A 60 -24.67 21.67 -21.48
CA GLU A 60 -25.35 20.38 -21.53
C GLU A 60 -26.37 20.22 -20.39
N LEU A 61 -26.13 20.85 -19.23
CA LEU A 61 -27.08 20.95 -18.11
C LEU A 61 -28.40 21.63 -18.48
N ARG A 62 -28.39 22.55 -19.44
CA ARG A 62 -29.61 23.12 -20.01
C ARG A 62 -30.32 22.17 -20.99
N ALA A 63 -29.66 21.11 -21.45
CA ALA A 63 -30.14 20.27 -22.54
C ALA A 63 -30.60 18.86 -22.16
N LYS A 64 -30.30 18.30 -20.98
CA LYS A 64 -30.67 16.90 -20.67
C LYS A 64 -30.92 16.57 -19.19
N LYS A 65 -31.82 15.61 -18.97
CA LYS A 65 -32.26 14.99 -17.71
C LYS A 65 -31.10 14.52 -16.74
N LYS A 66 -29.86 14.54 -17.13
CA LYS A 66 -28.67 14.21 -16.28
C LYS A 66 -28.41 15.29 -15.22
N SER A 67 -28.69 16.56 -15.51
CA SER A 67 -28.57 17.68 -14.57
C SER A 67 -29.47 17.53 -13.34
N ALA A 68 -30.62 16.92 -13.52
CA ALA A 68 -31.58 16.68 -12.45
C ALA A 68 -31.04 15.66 -11.39
N SER A 69 -30.06 14.84 -11.74
CA SER A 69 -29.44 13.86 -10.83
C SER A 69 -28.40 14.50 -9.91
N ILE A 70 -27.50 15.33 -10.44
CA ILE A 70 -26.49 16.05 -9.67
C ILE A 70 -27.13 17.13 -8.80
N ALA A 71 -28.04 17.91 -9.36
CA ALA A 71 -28.84 18.88 -8.62
C ALA A 71 -29.68 18.21 -7.53
N LYS A 72 -30.27 17.04 -7.78
CA LYS A 72 -31.03 16.27 -6.79
C LYS A 72 -30.09 15.68 -5.71
N GLU A 73 -28.88 15.29 -6.04
CA GLU A 73 -27.91 14.79 -5.06
C GLU A 73 -27.39 15.93 -4.18
N LEU A 74 -27.07 17.08 -4.76
CA LEU A 74 -26.69 18.29 -4.02
C LEU A 74 -27.87 18.82 -3.19
N ILE A 75 -29.08 18.92 -3.74
CA ILE A 75 -30.30 19.32 -3.04
C ILE A 75 -30.64 18.31 -1.93
N ARG A 76 -30.49 17.02 -2.20
CA ARG A 76 -30.68 15.96 -1.20
C ARG A 76 -29.68 16.02 -0.05
N VAL A 77 -28.47 16.46 -0.34
CA VAL A 77 -27.40 16.65 0.66
C VAL A 77 -27.64 17.91 1.50
N PHE A 78 -28.26 18.97 0.95
CA PHE A 78 -28.40 20.27 1.61
C PHE A 78 -29.82 20.59 2.12
N ASP A 79 -30.87 20.07 1.50
CA ASP A 79 -32.25 20.43 1.81
C ASP A 79 -32.94 19.45 2.78
N LYS A 80 -32.34 18.32 3.08
CA LYS A 80 -32.87 17.34 4.05
C LYS A 80 -31.84 16.95 5.04
N PRO A 81 -32.20 16.73 6.31
CA PRO A 81 -31.31 16.12 7.29
C PRO A 81 -30.80 14.77 6.76
N LEU A 82 -29.49 14.59 6.70
CA LEU A 82 -28.86 13.33 6.23
C LEU A 82 -29.03 12.21 7.26
N ALA A 83 -29.34 12.58 8.51
CA ALA A 83 -29.53 11.68 9.63
C ALA A 83 -30.63 12.16 10.57
N PRO A 84 -31.19 11.31 11.43
CA PRO A 84 -32.08 11.72 12.52
C PRO A 84 -31.44 12.76 13.43
N LYS A 85 -32.27 13.55 14.14
CA LYS A 85 -31.79 14.58 15.10
C LYS A 85 -30.88 14.02 16.21
N SER A 86 -30.96 12.71 16.48
CA SER A 86 -30.09 12.02 17.42
C SER A 86 -28.63 11.89 16.94
N VAL A 87 -28.36 12.07 15.66
CA VAL A 87 -27.02 12.06 15.07
C VAL A 87 -26.63 13.49 14.73
N ASN A 88 -25.84 14.10 15.59
CA ASN A 88 -25.44 15.49 15.44
C ASN A 88 -24.11 15.57 14.67
N PRO A 89 -24.04 16.35 13.57
CA PRO A 89 -22.80 16.53 12.80
C PRO A 89 -21.64 17.14 13.60
N LYS A 90 -21.93 17.77 14.75
CA LYS A 90 -20.93 18.31 15.66
C LYS A 90 -20.24 17.23 16.52
N ASP A 91 -20.90 16.07 16.66
CA ASP A 91 -20.38 14.98 17.47
C ASP A 91 -19.76 13.89 16.62
N ASP A 92 -20.39 13.58 15.47
CA ASP A 92 -19.93 12.57 14.53
C ASP A 92 -20.35 12.91 13.09
N PHE A 93 -19.47 13.61 12.39
CA PHE A 93 -19.72 14.08 11.04
C PHE A 93 -19.79 12.94 10.02
N TYR A 94 -18.90 11.94 10.16
CA TYR A 94 -18.89 10.77 9.28
C TYR A 94 -20.21 10.01 9.34
N THR A 95 -20.69 9.68 10.54
CA THR A 95 -21.97 8.97 10.70
C THR A 95 -23.13 9.82 10.25
N TYR A 96 -23.12 11.14 10.50
CA TYR A 96 -24.15 12.05 10.00
C TYR A 96 -24.28 12.00 8.47
N VAL A 97 -23.17 12.11 7.75
CA VAL A 97 -23.17 12.10 6.28
C VAL A 97 -23.56 10.74 5.70
N ASN A 98 -23.12 9.66 6.32
CA ASN A 98 -23.26 8.30 5.80
C ASN A 98 -24.39 7.49 6.44
N TYR A 99 -25.25 8.09 7.27
CA TYR A 99 -26.22 7.41 8.13
C TYR A 99 -27.11 6.39 7.38
N GLU A 100 -27.75 6.80 6.30
CA GLU A 100 -28.65 5.94 5.54
C GLU A 100 -27.90 4.78 4.86
N TRP A 101 -26.68 5.04 4.38
CA TRP A 101 -25.85 4.02 3.78
C TRP A 101 -25.40 2.99 4.82
N LEU A 102 -24.90 3.45 5.97
CA LEU A 102 -24.48 2.58 7.09
C LEU A 102 -25.62 1.71 7.60
N LYS A 103 -26.82 2.30 7.77
CA LYS A 103 -28.03 1.59 8.16
C LYS A 103 -28.40 0.47 7.17
N LYS A 104 -28.29 0.77 5.86
CA LYS A 104 -28.54 -0.21 4.80
C LYS A 104 -27.49 -1.35 4.83
N MET A 105 -26.23 -1.03 5.07
CA MET A 105 -25.16 -2.02 5.11
C MET A 105 -25.28 -2.95 6.32
N LYS A 106 -25.63 -2.43 7.51
CA LYS A 106 -25.90 -3.23 8.71
C LYS A 106 -27.03 -4.25 8.54
N SER A 107 -28.00 -3.97 7.65
CA SER A 107 -29.14 -4.87 7.40
C SER A 107 -28.86 -5.90 6.30
N LYS A 108 -27.75 -5.80 5.59
CA LYS A 108 -27.36 -6.72 4.51
C LYS A 108 -26.25 -7.62 4.97
N ARG A 109 -26.46 -8.94 4.92
CA ARG A 109 -25.36 -9.90 4.94
C ARG A 109 -24.61 -9.75 3.62
N THR A 110 -23.36 -9.38 3.70
CA THR A 110 -22.54 -9.12 2.51
C THR A 110 -21.71 -10.36 2.25
N GLU A 111 -22.11 -11.15 1.27
CA GLU A 111 -21.32 -12.30 0.78
C GLU A 111 -20.14 -11.80 -0.07
N LYS A 112 -19.12 -11.24 0.58
CA LYS A 112 -17.92 -10.73 -0.08
C LYS A 112 -16.65 -11.40 0.45
N TYR A 113 -15.69 -11.58 -0.44
CA TYR A 113 -14.37 -12.17 -0.12
C TYR A 113 -13.41 -11.14 0.49
N TYR A 114 -13.82 -9.90 0.68
CA TYR A 114 -13.07 -8.87 1.37
C TYR A 114 -13.79 -8.44 2.65
N THR A 115 -13.01 -8.11 3.67
CA THR A 115 -13.50 -7.83 5.04
C THR A 115 -14.10 -6.45 5.22
N ARG A 116 -13.72 -5.52 4.31
CA ARG A 116 -14.19 -4.13 4.31
C ARG A 116 -14.89 -3.84 2.99
N ILE A 117 -16.10 -3.32 3.04
CA ILE A 117 -16.85 -2.87 1.86
C ILE A 117 -16.67 -1.37 1.73
N ASP A 118 -15.91 -0.97 0.74
CA ASP A 118 -15.61 0.41 0.38
C ASP A 118 -15.44 0.57 -1.14
N SER A 119 -15.23 1.80 -1.58
CA SER A 119 -15.06 2.11 -2.99
C SER A 119 -13.79 1.50 -3.60
N PHE A 120 -12.71 1.35 -2.82
CA PHE A 120 -11.44 0.78 -3.29
C PHE A 120 -11.60 -0.69 -3.65
N ARG A 121 -12.12 -1.49 -2.73
CA ARG A 121 -12.30 -2.94 -2.91
C ARG A 121 -13.33 -3.28 -3.96
N MET A 122 -14.43 -2.51 -4.01
CA MET A 122 -15.45 -2.68 -5.05
C MET A 122 -14.92 -2.36 -6.45
N LEU A 123 -14.08 -1.34 -6.58
CA LEU A 123 -13.43 -1.03 -7.86
C LEU A 123 -12.36 -2.05 -8.21
N GLN A 124 -11.56 -2.51 -7.25
CA GLN A 124 -10.55 -3.54 -7.49
C GLN A 124 -11.17 -4.86 -7.96
N GLU A 125 -12.31 -5.26 -7.39
CA GLU A 125 -13.06 -6.42 -7.86
C GLU A 125 -13.45 -6.28 -9.34
N LYS A 126 -13.97 -5.10 -9.73
CA LYS A 126 -14.26 -4.81 -11.14
C LYS A 126 -13.02 -4.90 -12.03
N VAL A 127 -11.89 -4.39 -11.55
CA VAL A 127 -10.60 -4.44 -12.29
C VAL A 127 -10.14 -5.88 -12.48
N TYR A 128 -10.27 -6.76 -11.49
CA TYR A 128 -9.93 -8.18 -11.66
C TYR A 128 -10.75 -8.84 -12.79
N TYR A 129 -12.06 -8.59 -12.88
CA TYR A 129 -12.87 -9.08 -13.99
C TYR A 129 -12.45 -8.46 -15.34
N GLN A 130 -12.07 -7.19 -15.37
CA GLN A 130 -11.52 -6.55 -16.57
C GLN A 130 -10.23 -7.23 -17.03
N LEU A 131 -9.36 -7.66 -16.11
CA LEU A 131 -8.14 -8.42 -16.42
C LEU A 131 -8.46 -9.82 -16.95
N VAL A 132 -9.46 -10.50 -16.37
CA VAL A 132 -9.95 -11.78 -16.91
C VAL A 132 -10.39 -11.63 -18.36
N ASP A 133 -11.14 -10.57 -18.68
CA ASP A 133 -11.60 -10.28 -20.04
C ASP A 133 -10.43 -9.96 -20.99
N ILE A 134 -9.41 -9.23 -20.50
CA ILE A 134 -8.18 -8.97 -21.26
C ILE A 134 -7.48 -10.28 -21.61
N VAL A 135 -7.25 -11.13 -20.62
CA VAL A 135 -6.51 -12.40 -20.81
C VAL A 135 -7.25 -13.32 -21.77
N LYS A 136 -8.55 -13.52 -21.58
CA LYS A 136 -9.38 -14.34 -22.45
C LYS A 136 -9.43 -13.81 -23.89
N GLY A 137 -9.57 -12.48 -24.05
CA GLY A 137 -9.53 -11.85 -25.37
C GLY A 137 -8.18 -12.09 -26.05
N TYR A 138 -7.09 -11.78 -25.37
CA TYR A 138 -5.74 -11.93 -25.91
C TYR A 138 -5.44 -13.38 -26.31
N THR A 139 -5.72 -14.36 -25.45
CA THR A 139 -5.44 -15.77 -25.73
C THR A 139 -6.34 -16.37 -26.80
N SER A 140 -7.51 -15.78 -27.07
CA SER A 140 -8.38 -16.19 -28.17
C SER A 140 -7.96 -15.62 -29.54
N GLU A 141 -7.31 -14.44 -29.54
CA GLU A 141 -6.90 -13.73 -30.76
C GLU A 141 -5.47 -14.07 -31.21
N HIS A 142 -4.62 -14.56 -30.30
CA HIS A 142 -3.21 -14.83 -30.53
C HIS A 142 -2.87 -16.31 -30.26
N SER A 143 -1.94 -16.84 -31.03
CA SER A 143 -1.46 -18.24 -30.91
C SER A 143 0.06 -18.35 -30.81
N ASP A 144 0.74 -17.24 -30.58
CA ASP A 144 2.19 -17.16 -30.38
C ASP A 144 2.65 -17.84 -29.07
N HIS A 145 3.95 -17.90 -28.84
CA HIS A 145 4.53 -18.49 -27.64
C HIS A 145 4.03 -17.83 -26.36
N LYS A 146 4.05 -16.49 -26.30
CA LYS A 146 3.62 -15.71 -25.12
C LYS A 146 2.15 -15.98 -24.77
N SER A 147 1.27 -15.99 -25.77
CA SER A 147 -0.15 -16.32 -25.59
C SER A 147 -0.36 -17.71 -25.00
N LYS A 148 0.39 -18.71 -25.49
CA LYS A 148 0.33 -20.08 -24.96
C LYS A 148 0.80 -20.14 -23.50
N MET A 149 1.87 -19.43 -23.13
CA MET A 149 2.37 -19.40 -21.74
C MET A 149 1.39 -18.70 -20.80
N ILE A 150 0.82 -17.57 -21.22
CA ILE A 150 -0.25 -16.88 -20.47
C ILE A 150 -1.45 -17.82 -20.25
N HIS A 151 -1.89 -18.52 -21.30
CA HIS A 151 -2.98 -19.48 -21.19
C HIS A 151 -2.66 -20.62 -20.21
N LYS A 152 -1.45 -21.19 -20.26
CA LYS A 152 -1.03 -22.25 -19.33
C LYS A 152 -1.06 -21.76 -17.85
N VAL A 153 -0.53 -20.58 -17.55
CA VAL A 153 -0.60 -20.01 -16.19
C VAL A 153 -2.05 -19.76 -15.79
N TYR A 154 -2.88 -19.20 -16.69
CA TYR A 154 -4.30 -18.99 -16.44
C TYR A 154 -5.02 -20.29 -16.06
N GLU A 155 -4.86 -21.34 -16.86
CA GLU A 155 -5.50 -22.64 -16.64
C GLU A 155 -5.02 -23.31 -15.34
N SER A 156 -3.72 -23.21 -15.02
CA SER A 156 -3.16 -23.82 -13.81
C SER A 156 -3.78 -23.25 -12.52
N PHE A 157 -4.08 -21.95 -12.51
CA PHE A 157 -4.75 -21.31 -11.36
C PHE A 157 -6.27 -21.44 -11.41
N LEU A 158 -6.86 -21.61 -12.59
CA LEU A 158 -8.29 -21.82 -12.72
C LEU A 158 -8.70 -23.20 -12.18
N HIS A 159 -7.88 -24.21 -12.37
CA HIS A 159 -8.24 -25.61 -12.06
C HIS A 159 -7.53 -26.19 -10.84
N LEU A 160 -6.36 -25.66 -10.43
CA LEU A 160 -5.58 -26.10 -9.27
C LEU A 160 -5.50 -27.63 -9.14
N ASP A 161 -4.68 -28.25 -9.99
CA ASP A 161 -4.54 -29.71 -10.05
C ASP A 161 -4.03 -30.30 -8.74
N GLU A 162 -4.85 -31.15 -8.11
CA GLU A 162 -4.58 -31.71 -6.79
C GLU A 162 -3.41 -32.69 -6.80
N SER A 163 -3.34 -33.55 -7.79
CA SER A 163 -2.30 -34.60 -7.86
C SER A 163 -0.91 -34.00 -8.10
N THR A 164 -0.81 -32.97 -8.91
CA THR A 164 0.43 -32.22 -9.13
C THR A 164 0.88 -31.51 -7.84
N CYS A 165 -0.06 -30.91 -7.12
CA CYS A 165 0.23 -30.26 -5.85
C CYS A 165 0.68 -31.25 -4.77
N GLU A 166 0.05 -32.44 -4.65
CA GLU A 166 0.46 -33.53 -3.76
C GLU A 166 1.87 -34.04 -4.12
N THR A 167 2.20 -34.14 -5.41
CA THR A 167 3.55 -34.48 -5.86
C THR A 167 4.59 -33.47 -5.42
N HIS A 168 4.25 -32.17 -5.46
CA HIS A 168 5.13 -31.13 -4.90
C HIS A 168 5.38 -31.30 -3.42
N TRP A 169 4.35 -31.67 -2.63
CA TRP A 169 4.55 -31.93 -1.21
C TRP A 169 5.52 -33.08 -0.97
N ILE A 170 5.35 -34.18 -1.67
CA ILE A 170 6.24 -35.36 -1.56
C ILE A 170 7.70 -34.94 -1.85
N ASN A 171 7.92 -34.15 -2.89
CA ASN A 171 9.25 -33.67 -3.25
C ASN A 171 9.84 -32.68 -2.24
N ILE A 172 9.06 -31.72 -1.77
CA ILE A 172 9.46 -30.76 -0.72
C ILE A 172 9.88 -31.53 0.55
N LYS A 173 9.01 -32.45 0.98
CA LYS A 173 9.29 -33.29 2.16
C LYS A 173 10.60 -34.06 2.01
N LYS A 174 10.79 -34.72 0.88
CA LYS A 174 12.01 -35.48 0.58
C LYS A 174 13.28 -34.63 0.66
N GLU A 175 13.26 -33.42 0.12
CA GLU A 175 14.42 -32.50 0.19
C GLU A 175 14.65 -32.00 1.62
N LEU A 176 13.60 -31.67 2.37
CA LEU A 176 13.70 -31.28 3.77
C LEU A 176 14.24 -32.42 4.64
N ASP A 177 13.71 -33.65 4.46
CA ASP A 177 14.21 -34.84 5.18
C ASP A 177 15.69 -35.06 4.93
N LYS A 178 16.14 -34.96 3.68
CA LYS A 178 17.55 -35.06 3.31
C LYS A 178 18.39 -33.97 3.98
N ILE A 179 17.91 -32.72 4.03
CA ILE A 179 18.63 -31.63 4.73
C ILE A 179 18.71 -31.94 6.23
N PHE A 180 17.64 -32.43 6.85
CA PHE A 180 17.63 -32.79 8.27
C PHE A 180 18.51 -33.99 8.61
N GLU A 181 18.70 -34.92 7.68
CA GLU A 181 19.54 -36.12 7.88
C GLU A 181 21.02 -35.86 7.63
N THR A 182 21.36 -35.11 6.60
CA THR A 182 22.74 -35.00 6.12
C THR A 182 23.23 -33.59 5.87
N GLY A 183 22.38 -32.59 5.98
CA GLY A 183 22.72 -31.18 5.72
C GLY A 183 23.10 -30.42 6.99
N THR A 184 23.14 -29.11 6.86
CA THR A 184 23.43 -28.14 7.92
C THR A 184 22.27 -27.18 8.10
N CYS A 185 22.27 -26.40 9.20
CA CYS A 185 21.29 -25.31 9.38
C CYS A 185 21.36 -24.28 8.24
N PHE A 186 22.54 -24.06 7.67
CA PHE A 186 22.70 -23.13 6.55
C PHE A 186 22.11 -23.66 5.24
N ASP A 187 22.18 -24.98 5.00
CA ASP A 187 21.49 -25.60 3.86
C ASP A 187 19.99 -25.41 3.98
N LEU A 188 19.42 -25.54 5.20
CA LEU A 188 18.02 -25.28 5.47
C LEU A 188 17.64 -23.81 5.21
N LEU A 189 18.44 -22.86 5.75
CA LEU A 189 18.21 -21.42 5.53
C LEU A 189 18.26 -21.06 4.05
N VAL A 190 19.23 -21.62 3.30
CA VAL A 190 19.33 -21.43 1.85
C VAL A 190 18.09 -22.01 1.13
N TYR A 191 17.65 -23.22 1.51
CA TYR A 191 16.48 -23.85 0.90
C TYR A 191 15.22 -23.02 1.10
N MET A 192 15.00 -22.48 2.31
CA MET A 192 13.88 -21.61 2.61
C MET A 192 13.95 -20.28 1.84
N ASN A 193 15.10 -19.61 1.84
CA ASN A 193 15.28 -18.31 1.22
C ASN A 193 15.31 -18.34 -0.32
N LYS A 194 15.53 -19.50 -0.93
CA LYS A 194 15.36 -19.70 -2.38
C LYS A 194 13.90 -19.66 -2.83
N ASN A 195 12.97 -19.86 -1.92
CA ASN A 195 11.55 -19.89 -2.21
C ASN A 195 10.87 -18.64 -1.65
N GLU A 196 10.60 -17.63 -2.48
CA GLU A 196 9.98 -16.35 -2.09
C GLU A 196 8.64 -16.57 -1.34
N ILE A 197 7.91 -17.66 -1.63
CA ILE A 197 6.63 -17.99 -0.98
C ILE A 197 6.84 -18.32 0.52
N VAL A 198 8.00 -18.83 0.89
CA VAL A 198 8.33 -19.32 2.23
C VAL A 198 9.38 -18.46 2.93
N SER A 199 10.18 -17.70 2.17
CA SER A 199 11.32 -16.94 2.71
C SER A 199 10.94 -15.97 3.83
N SER A 200 9.74 -15.39 3.78
CA SER A 200 9.25 -14.50 4.84
C SER A 200 9.03 -15.18 6.20
N PHE A 201 8.98 -16.51 6.24
CA PHE A 201 8.90 -17.30 7.48
C PHE A 201 10.26 -17.90 7.90
N CYS A 202 11.31 -17.66 7.09
CA CYS A 202 12.64 -18.12 7.42
C CYS A 202 13.19 -17.35 8.63
N PRO A 203 13.75 -18.02 9.65
CA PRO A 203 14.30 -17.36 10.84
C PRO A 203 15.35 -16.29 10.55
N LEU A 204 16.09 -16.43 9.45
CA LEU A 204 16.90 -15.38 8.85
C LEU A 204 16.35 -15.12 7.45
N SER A 205 15.36 -14.22 7.37
CA SER A 205 14.71 -13.89 6.11
C SER A 205 15.61 -13.00 5.26
N PHE A 206 16.01 -13.51 4.10
CA PHE A 206 16.87 -12.82 3.15
C PHE A 206 16.05 -12.10 2.09
N SER A 207 16.43 -10.87 1.80
CA SER A 207 15.86 -10.08 0.72
C SER A 207 16.91 -9.22 0.01
N LEU A 208 16.60 -8.85 -1.23
CA LEU A 208 17.38 -7.90 -2.02
C LEU A 208 16.47 -6.73 -2.36
N VAL A 209 16.68 -5.62 -1.69
CA VAL A 209 15.85 -4.42 -1.80
C VAL A 209 16.73 -3.18 -1.98
N THR A 210 16.12 -2.05 -2.25
CA THR A 210 16.81 -0.75 -2.34
C THR A 210 17.61 -0.49 -1.07
N ASP A 211 18.86 -0.05 -1.21
CA ASP A 211 19.68 0.42 -0.09
C ASP A 211 19.12 1.77 0.41
N ASP A 212 18.75 1.84 1.69
CA ASP A 212 18.19 3.06 2.28
C ASP A 212 19.17 4.24 2.28
N LYS A 213 20.49 3.99 2.29
CA LYS A 213 21.51 5.05 2.25
C LYS A 213 22.10 5.32 0.87
N ASP A 214 21.78 4.47 -0.12
CA ASP A 214 22.04 4.70 -1.55
C ASP A 214 20.91 4.14 -2.40
N SER A 215 19.86 4.90 -2.56
CA SER A 215 18.62 4.51 -3.24
C SER A 215 18.78 4.15 -4.73
N GLN A 216 19.98 4.23 -5.28
CA GLN A 216 20.26 3.87 -6.67
C GLN A 216 20.69 2.40 -6.84
N ILE A 217 20.89 1.68 -5.74
CA ILE A 217 21.40 0.30 -5.77
C ILE A 217 20.53 -0.61 -4.90
N ASN A 218 20.59 -1.92 -5.20
CA ASN A 218 20.04 -2.95 -4.33
C ASN A 218 21.09 -3.47 -3.37
N ARG A 219 20.66 -3.88 -2.16
CA ARG A 219 21.48 -4.50 -1.13
C ARG A 219 20.82 -5.72 -0.52
N CYS A 220 21.67 -6.63 -0.05
CA CYS A 220 21.25 -7.73 0.79
C CYS A 220 20.76 -7.23 2.14
N HIS A 221 19.58 -7.67 2.54
CA HIS A 221 19.01 -7.47 3.86
C HIS A 221 18.76 -8.83 4.53
N ILE A 222 18.98 -8.90 5.83
CA ILE A 222 18.53 -10.00 6.69
C ILE A 222 17.63 -9.41 7.75
N THR A 223 16.38 -9.91 7.80
CA THR A 223 15.34 -9.45 8.72
C THR A 223 14.77 -10.61 9.52
N SER A 224 14.02 -10.28 10.56
CA SER A 224 13.22 -11.25 11.31
C SER A 224 12.08 -11.83 10.44
N PRO A 225 11.58 -13.04 10.75
CA PRO A 225 10.49 -13.65 10.01
C PRO A 225 9.13 -13.04 10.34
N GLN A 226 8.17 -13.28 9.46
CA GLN A 226 6.76 -13.12 9.77
C GLN A 226 6.28 -14.30 10.63
N LEU A 227 5.47 -14.02 11.64
CA LEU A 227 4.89 -15.03 12.50
C LEU A 227 3.45 -15.37 12.06
N SER A 228 2.91 -16.48 12.55
CA SER A 228 1.57 -16.96 12.22
C SER A 228 0.47 -16.13 12.87
N TYR A 229 0.71 -15.64 14.07
CA TYR A 229 -0.21 -14.77 14.77
C TYR A 229 0.04 -13.30 14.37
N TYR A 230 -1.04 -12.58 14.15
CA TYR A 230 -1.01 -11.17 13.76
C TYR A 230 -0.74 -10.20 14.92
N ASN A 231 -0.67 -10.71 16.17
CA ASN A 231 -0.47 -9.92 17.37
C ASN A 231 0.36 -10.70 18.39
N ASP A 232 1.41 -10.05 18.88
CA ASP A 232 2.34 -10.62 19.86
C ASP A 232 1.64 -11.04 21.16
N GLU A 233 0.61 -10.31 21.60
CA GLU A 233 -0.19 -10.64 22.77
C GLU A 233 -0.82 -12.03 22.69
N LEU A 234 -1.02 -12.59 21.50
CA LEU A 234 -1.56 -13.95 21.34
C LEU A 234 -0.57 -15.05 21.72
N TYR A 235 0.74 -14.74 21.76
CA TYR A 235 1.79 -15.66 22.22
C TYR A 235 2.00 -15.63 23.74
N ASP A 236 1.48 -14.62 24.47
CA ASP A 236 1.66 -14.51 25.92
C ASP A 236 0.80 -15.51 26.69
N ASP A 237 1.37 -16.10 27.75
CA ASP A 237 0.68 -17.04 28.63
C ASP A 237 -0.06 -16.36 29.80
N ASP A 238 0.13 -15.04 29.98
CA ASP A 238 -0.25 -14.34 31.21
C ASP A 238 -1.75 -14.12 31.38
N ASP A 239 -2.55 -14.12 30.29
CA ASP A 239 -4.01 -13.94 30.38
C ASP A 239 -4.78 -15.24 30.06
N LYS A 240 -4.68 -16.21 31.00
CA LYS A 240 -5.39 -17.51 30.90
C LYS A 240 -6.93 -17.39 30.93
N ASN A 241 -7.47 -16.19 31.16
CA ASN A 241 -8.91 -15.93 31.24
C ASN A 241 -9.48 -15.26 29.99
N ASP A 242 -8.66 -14.85 29.02
CA ASP A 242 -9.13 -14.29 27.77
C ASP A 242 -9.79 -15.37 26.88
N GLU A 243 -11.14 -15.34 26.84
CA GLU A 243 -11.92 -16.27 26.02
C GLU A 243 -11.61 -16.16 24.52
N TYR A 244 -11.29 -14.95 24.03
CA TYR A 244 -10.92 -14.74 22.64
C TYR A 244 -9.62 -15.47 22.31
N LYS A 245 -8.61 -15.33 23.14
CA LYS A 245 -7.30 -15.97 22.97
C LYS A 245 -7.42 -17.49 23.01
N LYS A 246 -8.20 -18.03 23.94
CA LYS A 246 -8.49 -19.48 24.04
C LYS A 246 -9.14 -19.99 22.76
N GLU A 247 -10.18 -19.32 22.28
CA GLU A 247 -10.90 -19.74 21.08
C GLU A 247 -10.01 -19.62 19.84
N PHE A 248 -9.17 -18.55 19.75
CA PHE A 248 -8.21 -18.36 18.67
C PHE A 248 -7.17 -19.49 18.63
N ASN A 249 -6.55 -19.81 19.77
CA ASN A 249 -5.56 -20.87 19.90
C ASN A 249 -6.19 -22.26 19.64
N LYS A 250 -7.42 -22.50 20.08
CA LYS A 250 -8.16 -23.72 19.76
C LYS A 250 -8.36 -23.88 18.24
N LYS A 251 -8.78 -22.82 17.54
CA LYS A 251 -8.96 -22.86 16.08
C LYS A 251 -7.63 -23.01 15.33
N PHE A 252 -6.55 -22.43 15.83
CA PHE A 252 -5.22 -22.67 15.30
C PHE A 252 -4.81 -24.14 15.45
N ASN A 253 -4.99 -24.69 16.64
CA ASN A 253 -4.71 -26.10 16.88
C ASN A 253 -5.54 -27.03 15.98
N GLU A 254 -6.83 -26.78 15.81
CA GLU A 254 -7.70 -27.54 14.90
C GLU A 254 -7.21 -27.45 13.46
N PHE A 255 -6.81 -26.26 13.01
CA PHE A 255 -6.26 -26.04 11.66
C PHE A 255 -4.95 -26.80 11.46
N VAL A 256 -3.97 -26.65 12.36
CA VAL A 256 -2.64 -27.27 12.22
C VAL A 256 -2.74 -28.79 12.33
N THR A 257 -3.57 -29.32 13.24
CA THR A 257 -3.81 -30.77 13.36
C THR A 257 -4.40 -31.33 12.06
N HIS A 258 -5.40 -30.65 11.48
CA HIS A 258 -5.98 -31.06 10.20
C HIS A 258 -4.96 -30.97 9.06
N MET A 259 -4.19 -29.89 9.02
CA MET A 259 -3.12 -29.69 8.04
C MET A 259 -2.08 -30.80 8.10
N PHE A 260 -1.58 -31.18 9.29
CA PHE A 260 -0.61 -32.25 9.42
C PHE A 260 -1.21 -33.65 9.15
N ALA A 261 -2.49 -33.84 9.41
CA ALA A 261 -3.18 -35.07 9.01
C ALA A 261 -3.24 -35.23 7.48
N LEU A 262 -3.35 -34.14 6.73
CA LEU A 262 -3.24 -34.15 5.26
C LEU A 262 -1.80 -34.37 4.78
N ALA A 263 -0.84 -33.76 5.46
CA ALA A 263 0.58 -33.81 5.05
C ALA A 263 1.26 -35.15 5.33
N PHE A 264 0.91 -35.79 6.46
CA PHE A 264 1.63 -36.96 7.01
C PHE A 264 0.74 -38.15 7.37
N GLY A 265 -0.58 -38.02 7.26
CA GLY A 265 -1.54 -39.00 7.75
C GLY A 265 -1.99 -38.70 9.18
N LYS A 266 -3.04 -39.43 9.64
CA LYS A 266 -3.69 -39.18 10.94
C LYS A 266 -2.81 -39.48 12.14
N ASP A 267 -1.95 -40.50 12.03
CA ASP A 267 -1.10 -40.99 13.13
C ASP A 267 0.29 -40.37 13.09
N ASN A 268 0.38 -39.04 12.78
CA ASN A 268 1.63 -38.30 12.77
C ASN A 268 2.00 -37.75 14.16
N GLU A 269 3.28 -37.41 14.34
CA GLU A 269 3.84 -36.94 15.61
C GLU A 269 3.89 -35.41 15.77
N TYR A 270 3.43 -34.64 14.75
CA TYR A 270 3.58 -33.19 14.70
C TYR A 270 2.42 -32.46 15.38
N GLU A 271 2.75 -31.49 16.22
CA GLU A 271 1.79 -30.78 17.08
C GLU A 271 1.79 -29.28 16.80
N SER A 272 0.63 -28.63 16.90
CA SER A 272 0.52 -27.17 16.76
C SER A 272 1.32 -26.41 17.81
N GLN A 273 1.48 -26.99 19.01
CA GLN A 273 2.25 -26.38 20.09
C GLN A 273 3.74 -26.25 19.71
N ASP A 274 4.30 -27.21 18.96
CA ASP A 274 5.67 -27.11 18.45
C ASP A 274 5.88 -25.88 17.57
N VAL A 275 4.89 -25.53 16.72
CA VAL A 275 4.90 -24.32 15.87
C VAL A 275 4.91 -23.07 16.73
N ILE A 276 3.99 -23.00 17.70
CA ILE A 276 3.87 -21.85 18.62
C ILE A 276 5.15 -21.66 19.44
N ASP A 277 5.73 -22.76 19.95
CA ASP A 277 6.95 -22.72 20.76
C ASP A 277 8.13 -22.16 19.96
N VAL A 278 8.28 -22.52 18.67
CA VAL A 278 9.34 -22.01 17.80
C VAL A 278 9.08 -20.53 17.47
N GLU A 279 7.86 -20.16 17.12
CA GLU A 279 7.51 -18.77 16.85
C GLU A 279 7.70 -17.87 18.09
N LYS A 280 7.39 -18.39 19.29
CA LYS A 280 7.63 -17.69 20.56
C LYS A 280 9.12 -17.48 20.81
N GLN A 281 9.99 -18.48 20.54
CA GLN A 281 11.44 -18.31 20.62
C GLN A 281 11.94 -17.20 19.68
N MET A 282 11.39 -17.10 18.47
CA MET A 282 11.74 -16.04 17.51
C MET A 282 11.22 -14.67 17.98
N LEU A 283 10.00 -14.60 18.50
CA LEU A 283 9.42 -13.38 19.05
C LEU A 283 10.22 -12.86 20.26
N ASP A 284 10.59 -13.75 21.19
CA ASP A 284 11.44 -13.42 22.34
C ASP A 284 12.82 -12.90 21.90
N ALA A 285 13.37 -13.43 20.81
CA ALA A 285 14.59 -12.94 20.23
C ALA A 285 14.42 -11.55 19.59
N MET A 286 13.28 -11.29 18.90
CA MET A 286 12.95 -9.98 18.30
C MET A 286 12.81 -8.89 19.38
N ASN A 287 12.18 -9.21 20.50
CA ASN A 287 11.89 -8.28 21.60
C ASN A 287 13.06 -8.18 22.60
N SER A 288 14.16 -8.90 22.34
CA SER A 288 15.30 -8.88 23.24
C SER A 288 16.10 -7.60 23.16
N TYR A 289 16.63 -7.16 24.29
CA TYR A 289 17.51 -6.01 24.38
C TYR A 289 18.80 -6.38 25.12
N ASP A 290 19.97 -6.08 24.51
CA ASP A 290 21.27 -6.13 25.15
C ASP A 290 21.95 -4.75 25.04
N SER A 291 22.17 -4.08 26.15
CA SER A 291 22.80 -2.75 26.21
C SER A 291 24.24 -2.71 25.64
N LYS A 292 24.87 -3.85 25.42
CA LYS A 292 26.19 -3.97 24.78
C LYS A 292 26.12 -3.88 23.27
N ILE A 293 24.94 -4.15 22.69
CA ILE A 293 24.67 -4.06 21.26
C ILE A 293 24.21 -2.65 20.98
N LYS A 294 24.98 -1.90 20.21
CA LYS A 294 24.61 -0.57 19.74
C LYS A 294 23.99 -0.69 18.36
N GLU A 295 22.73 -0.41 18.29
CA GLU A 295 22.01 -0.31 17.03
C GLU A 295 22.06 1.13 16.50
N ALA A 296 21.95 1.28 15.18
CA ALA A 296 21.81 2.59 14.58
C ALA A 296 20.42 3.17 14.91
N ASP A 297 20.36 4.46 15.24
CA ASP A 297 19.10 5.15 15.59
C ASP A 297 18.06 5.12 14.43
N ASP A 298 18.54 4.88 13.20
CA ASP A 298 17.73 4.82 11.98
C ASP A 298 17.38 3.37 11.55
N GLY A 299 17.76 2.35 12.38
CA GLY A 299 17.53 0.93 12.06
C GLY A 299 18.40 0.38 10.92
N TYR A 300 19.36 1.16 10.42
CA TYR A 300 20.25 0.76 9.32
C TYR A 300 21.59 0.24 9.87
N ASN A 301 21.67 -1.05 10.16
CA ASN A 301 22.83 -1.67 10.74
C ASN A 301 23.59 -2.50 9.68
N VAL A 302 24.82 -2.12 9.39
CA VAL A 302 25.70 -2.83 8.46
C VAL A 302 26.42 -3.96 9.19
N VAL A 303 26.31 -5.18 8.65
CA VAL A 303 27.05 -6.36 9.12
C VAL A 303 27.98 -6.82 8.01
N THR A 304 29.28 -6.63 8.19
CA THR A 304 30.29 -7.06 7.22
C THR A 304 30.35 -8.59 7.13
N ALA A 305 30.83 -9.14 6.01
CA ALA A 305 31.05 -10.58 5.85
C ALA A 305 31.93 -11.18 6.94
N SER A 306 32.94 -10.43 7.42
CA SER A 306 33.82 -10.82 8.53
C SER A 306 33.08 -10.85 9.87
N GLU A 307 32.25 -9.83 10.17
CA GLU A 307 31.44 -9.79 11.39
C GLU A 307 30.37 -10.87 11.38
N ALA A 308 29.70 -11.09 10.23
CA ALA A 308 28.75 -12.17 10.06
C ALA A 308 29.32 -13.50 10.54
N THR A 309 30.54 -13.86 10.09
CA THR A 309 31.18 -15.10 10.44
C THR A 309 31.74 -15.09 11.86
N ASN A 310 32.53 -14.06 12.25
CA ASN A 310 33.29 -14.08 13.50
C ASN A 310 32.48 -13.67 14.73
N LYS A 311 31.49 -12.79 14.58
CA LYS A 311 30.71 -12.26 15.69
C LYS A 311 29.35 -12.95 15.80
N TYR A 312 28.66 -13.14 14.66
CA TYR A 312 27.32 -13.68 14.62
C TYR A 312 27.25 -15.17 14.22
N GLN A 313 28.36 -15.80 13.89
CA GLN A 313 28.44 -17.21 13.47
C GLN A 313 27.57 -17.55 12.26
N ILE A 314 27.34 -16.55 11.39
CA ILE A 314 26.63 -16.72 10.13
C ILE A 314 27.64 -17.03 9.04
N HIS A 315 27.57 -18.20 8.44
CA HIS A 315 28.46 -18.59 7.33
C HIS A 315 28.03 -17.88 6.03
N TRP A 316 28.20 -16.55 5.99
CA TRP A 316 27.69 -15.67 4.95
C TRP A 316 28.10 -16.10 3.54
N ALA A 317 29.34 -16.54 3.37
CA ALA A 317 29.85 -17.04 2.10
C ALA A 317 29.12 -18.31 1.62
N GLU A 318 28.79 -19.22 2.54
CA GLU A 318 28.03 -20.45 2.21
C GLU A 318 26.59 -20.13 1.83
N ILE A 319 25.92 -19.28 2.61
CA ILE A 319 24.56 -18.85 2.35
C ILE A 319 24.47 -18.17 0.98
N THR A 320 25.30 -17.18 0.71
CA THR A 320 25.26 -16.45 -0.55
C THR A 320 25.62 -17.31 -1.75
N LYS A 321 26.61 -18.19 -1.63
CA LYS A 321 26.93 -19.19 -2.64
C LYS A 321 25.73 -20.12 -2.89
N GLY A 322 25.10 -20.58 -1.81
CA GLY A 322 23.90 -21.43 -1.88
C GLY A 322 22.74 -20.74 -2.56
N LEU A 323 22.52 -19.43 -2.33
CA LEU A 323 21.50 -18.63 -3.00
C LEU A 323 21.79 -18.39 -4.49
N GLY A 324 23.05 -18.53 -4.93
CA GLY A 324 23.44 -18.38 -6.33
C GLY A 324 24.31 -17.17 -6.65
N PHE A 325 24.86 -16.48 -5.63
CA PHE A 325 25.82 -15.39 -5.86
C PHE A 325 27.13 -15.91 -6.45
N LYS A 326 27.67 -15.18 -7.42
CA LYS A 326 28.98 -15.48 -8.02
C LYS A 326 30.15 -15.06 -7.11
N SER A 327 29.95 -14.06 -6.29
CA SER A 327 30.88 -13.58 -5.27
C SER A 327 30.10 -13.17 -4.02
N THR A 328 30.67 -13.44 -2.85
CA THR A 328 30.07 -13.07 -1.58
C THR A 328 29.96 -11.55 -1.44
N PRO A 329 28.77 -10.98 -1.20
CA PRO A 329 28.63 -9.57 -0.86
C PRO A 329 29.45 -9.21 0.37
N SER A 330 30.07 -8.03 0.36
CA SER A 330 30.98 -7.59 1.44
C SER A 330 30.27 -7.35 2.77
N PHE A 331 28.95 -7.10 2.75
CA PHE A 331 28.10 -6.91 3.90
C PHE A 331 26.62 -7.15 3.55
N PHE A 332 25.79 -7.22 4.56
CA PHE A 332 24.33 -7.10 4.47
C PHE A 332 23.84 -6.07 5.50
N ILE A 333 22.60 -5.66 5.38
CA ILE A 333 21.92 -4.72 6.28
C ILE A 333 20.90 -5.49 7.14
N THR A 334 20.76 -5.10 8.40
CA THR A 334 19.70 -5.59 9.27
C THR A 334 19.11 -4.46 10.11
N ASP A 335 17.84 -4.54 10.40
CA ASP A 335 17.13 -3.61 11.26
C ASP A 335 17.33 -3.90 12.76
N ASN A 336 17.61 -5.18 13.12
CA ASN A 336 17.65 -5.64 14.50
C ASN A 336 18.88 -6.51 14.79
N LEU A 337 19.95 -5.90 15.33
CA LEU A 337 21.17 -6.61 15.73
C LEU A 337 20.96 -7.49 16.97
N ASN A 338 20.02 -7.12 17.86
CA ASN A 338 19.69 -7.91 19.04
C ASN A 338 19.05 -9.23 18.62
N TYR A 339 18.12 -9.18 17.67
CA TYR A 339 17.56 -10.38 17.07
C TYR A 339 18.65 -11.26 16.44
N LEU A 340 19.46 -10.67 15.57
CA LEU A 340 20.52 -11.38 14.86
C LEU A 340 21.47 -12.11 15.81
N SER A 341 21.85 -11.46 16.92
CA SER A 341 22.78 -12.03 17.91
C SER A 341 22.22 -13.24 18.65
N LYS A 342 20.90 -13.33 18.82
CA LYS A 342 20.24 -14.41 19.57
C LYS A 342 19.76 -15.52 18.67
N ILE A 343 19.14 -15.18 17.55
CA ILE A 343 18.48 -16.17 16.72
C ILE A 343 19.44 -17.19 16.12
N VAL A 344 20.67 -16.76 15.81
CA VAL A 344 21.68 -17.66 15.23
C VAL A 344 22.06 -18.79 16.21
N GLY A 345 22.25 -18.46 17.48
CA GLY A 345 22.49 -19.47 18.52
C GLY A 345 21.31 -20.46 18.66
N ILE A 346 20.08 -19.92 18.68
CA ILE A 346 18.85 -20.75 18.76
C ILE A 346 18.76 -21.70 17.55
N ILE A 347 19.06 -21.20 16.34
CA ILE A 347 19.07 -22.03 15.12
C ILE A 347 20.11 -23.14 15.26
N HIS A 348 21.35 -22.82 15.58
CA HIS A 348 22.43 -23.82 15.71
C HIS A 348 22.10 -24.95 16.67
N GLU A 349 21.48 -24.61 17.81
CA GLU A 349 21.13 -25.59 18.84
C GLU A 349 19.91 -26.44 18.49
N ASN A 350 18.97 -25.89 17.71
CA ASN A 350 17.62 -26.46 17.63
C ASN A 350 17.14 -26.83 16.22
N TRP A 351 17.77 -26.37 15.14
CA TRP A 351 17.28 -26.47 13.74
C TRP A 351 16.83 -27.87 13.31
N ASN A 352 17.43 -28.92 13.89
CA ASN A 352 17.14 -30.32 13.59
C ASN A 352 16.29 -31.01 14.69
N SER A 353 15.80 -30.26 15.69
CA SER A 353 14.90 -30.80 16.71
C SER A 353 13.51 -31.07 16.12
N LYS A 354 12.71 -31.94 16.78
CA LYS A 354 11.33 -32.20 16.39
C LYS A 354 10.53 -30.91 16.22
N LYS A 355 10.60 -29.97 17.17
CA LYS A 355 9.85 -28.72 17.12
C LYS A 355 10.17 -27.88 15.90
N TRP A 356 11.47 -27.73 15.59
CA TRP A 356 11.89 -26.96 14.42
C TRP A 356 11.54 -27.66 13.11
N LYS A 357 11.64 -28.96 13.01
CA LYS A 357 11.13 -29.73 11.86
C LYS A 357 9.64 -29.51 11.66
N THR A 358 8.86 -29.57 12.75
CA THR A 358 7.41 -29.28 12.72
C THR A 358 7.12 -27.90 12.16
N TYR A 359 7.83 -26.87 12.66
CA TYR A 359 7.69 -25.49 12.16
C TYR A 359 8.05 -25.35 10.67
N ILE A 360 9.13 -25.96 10.23
CA ILE A 360 9.55 -25.88 8.82
C ILE A 360 8.54 -26.56 7.89
N TYR A 361 8.07 -27.76 8.24
CA TYR A 361 7.01 -28.44 7.48
C TYR A 361 5.72 -27.61 7.46
N TYR A 362 5.35 -27.01 8.59
CA TYR A 362 4.22 -26.10 8.69
C TYR A 362 4.35 -24.95 7.69
N CYS A 363 5.49 -24.27 7.63
CA CYS A 363 5.71 -23.13 6.72
C CYS A 363 5.50 -23.53 5.25
N TYR A 364 6.08 -24.63 4.82
CA TYR A 364 5.94 -25.11 3.45
C TYR A 364 4.54 -25.61 3.12
N PHE A 365 3.98 -26.48 3.94
CA PHE A 365 2.68 -27.08 3.63
C PHE A 365 1.55 -26.05 3.72
N LYS A 366 1.59 -25.14 4.70
CA LYS A 366 0.67 -24.01 4.80
C LYS A 366 0.60 -23.21 3.48
N GLN A 367 1.74 -22.91 2.89
CA GLN A 367 1.77 -22.17 1.63
C GLN A 367 1.29 -23.01 0.45
N LEU A 368 1.68 -24.27 0.39
CA LEU A 368 1.30 -25.18 -0.69
C LEU A 368 -0.22 -25.44 -0.72
N MET A 369 -0.89 -25.48 0.45
CA MET A 369 -2.35 -25.63 0.54
C MET A 369 -3.12 -24.65 -0.35
N ARG A 370 -2.58 -23.49 -0.60
CA ARG A 370 -3.22 -22.42 -1.39
C ARG A 370 -3.29 -22.76 -2.88
N PHE A 371 -2.49 -23.73 -3.33
CA PHE A 371 -2.39 -24.20 -4.72
C PHE A 371 -3.10 -25.53 -4.95
N HIS A 372 -3.83 -26.04 -3.96
CA HIS A 372 -4.60 -27.28 -4.04
C HIS A 372 -6.09 -26.98 -3.89
N ASN A 373 -6.91 -27.49 -4.78
CA ASN A 373 -8.33 -27.10 -4.85
C ASN A 373 -9.09 -27.39 -3.55
N SER A 374 -8.91 -28.56 -2.94
CA SER A 374 -9.58 -28.93 -1.68
C SER A 374 -8.89 -28.31 -0.45
N TRP A 375 -7.54 -28.29 -0.40
CA TRP A 375 -6.82 -27.80 0.78
C TRP A 375 -6.94 -26.29 0.96
N ARG A 376 -7.08 -25.50 -0.11
CA ARG A 376 -7.28 -24.06 -0.01
C ARG A 376 -8.55 -23.66 0.74
N VAL A 377 -9.55 -24.55 0.79
CA VAL A 377 -10.77 -24.32 1.57
C VAL A 377 -10.49 -24.43 3.06
N ILE A 378 -9.63 -25.39 3.46
CA ILE A 378 -9.19 -25.56 4.86
C ILE A 378 -8.34 -24.36 5.27
N TYR A 379 -7.40 -23.94 4.41
CA TYR A 379 -6.62 -22.71 4.60
C TYR A 379 -7.53 -21.49 4.77
N TYR A 380 -8.53 -21.32 3.90
CA TYR A 380 -9.48 -20.22 3.97
C TYR A 380 -10.30 -20.24 5.26
N ASN A 381 -10.75 -21.41 5.73
CA ASN A 381 -11.55 -21.52 6.95
C ASN A 381 -10.81 -20.99 8.18
N TYR A 382 -9.50 -21.11 8.22
CA TYR A 382 -8.69 -20.52 9.29
C TYR A 382 -8.24 -19.11 8.95
N PHE A 383 -7.37 -18.92 7.96
CA PHE A 383 -6.77 -17.60 7.64
C PHE A 383 -7.76 -16.61 7.04
N GLY A 384 -8.65 -17.05 6.17
CA GLY A 384 -9.65 -16.18 5.57
C GLY A 384 -10.78 -15.85 6.55
N LYS A 385 -11.45 -16.89 7.06
CA LYS A 385 -12.66 -16.73 7.86
C LYS A 385 -12.37 -16.40 9.33
N THR A 386 -11.51 -17.18 9.99
CA THR A 386 -11.25 -16.99 11.43
C THR A 386 -10.31 -15.80 11.68
N VAL A 387 -9.18 -15.75 10.98
CA VAL A 387 -8.18 -14.69 11.20
C VAL A 387 -8.62 -13.37 10.56
N LYS A 388 -9.11 -13.33 9.33
CA LYS A 388 -9.47 -12.09 8.63
C LYS A 388 -10.96 -11.72 8.67
N GLY A 389 -11.85 -12.63 9.09
CA GLY A 389 -13.29 -12.37 9.07
C GLY A 389 -13.90 -12.28 7.66
N GLN A 390 -13.32 -12.97 6.67
CA GLN A 390 -13.88 -13.06 5.32
C GLN A 390 -15.12 -13.93 5.28
N ASP A 391 -16.22 -13.43 4.72
CA ASP A 391 -17.47 -14.20 4.63
C ASP A 391 -17.39 -15.37 3.64
N VAL A 392 -16.68 -15.17 2.52
CA VAL A 392 -16.55 -16.17 1.44
C VAL A 392 -15.11 -16.24 0.92
N ILE A 393 -14.75 -17.38 0.37
CA ILE A 393 -13.47 -17.60 -0.29
C ILE A 393 -13.39 -16.78 -1.58
N TRP A 394 -12.16 -16.49 -2.02
CA TRP A 394 -11.92 -15.82 -3.30
C TRP A 394 -12.59 -16.53 -4.47
N PRO A 395 -13.30 -15.80 -5.35
CA PRO A 395 -13.96 -16.39 -6.52
C PRO A 395 -12.96 -17.07 -7.44
N GLN A 396 -13.29 -18.29 -7.86
CA GLN A 396 -12.43 -19.07 -8.77
C GLN A 396 -12.15 -18.32 -10.09
N ALA A 397 -13.11 -17.56 -10.58
CA ALA A 397 -12.98 -16.82 -11.84
C ALA A 397 -11.85 -15.77 -11.86
N ILE A 398 -11.51 -15.20 -10.70
CA ILE A 398 -10.46 -14.17 -10.60
C ILE A 398 -9.13 -14.72 -10.04
N TYR A 399 -9.14 -15.94 -9.52
CA TYR A 399 -7.94 -16.55 -8.93
C TYR A 399 -6.74 -16.63 -9.89
N PRO A 400 -6.93 -16.91 -11.22
CA PRO A 400 -5.85 -16.87 -12.19
C PRO A 400 -5.10 -15.53 -12.30
N ILE A 401 -5.76 -14.42 -11.96
CA ILE A 401 -5.15 -13.08 -12.03
C ILE A 401 -3.98 -12.96 -11.05
N PHE A 402 -4.00 -13.62 -9.90
CA PHE A 402 -2.86 -13.62 -8.97
C PHE A 402 -1.62 -14.27 -9.57
N GLY A 403 -1.77 -15.47 -10.16
CA GLY A 403 -0.65 -16.14 -10.84
C GLY A 403 -0.13 -15.31 -12.02
N LEU A 404 -1.03 -14.76 -12.83
CA LEU A 404 -0.66 -13.91 -13.95
C LEU A 404 -0.03 -12.58 -13.50
N SER A 405 -0.49 -11.98 -12.42
CA SER A 405 0.12 -10.77 -11.87
C SER A 405 1.57 -11.00 -11.42
N TYR A 406 1.87 -12.21 -10.97
CA TYR A 406 3.23 -12.60 -10.59
C TYR A 406 4.12 -12.92 -11.80
N CYS A 407 3.59 -13.70 -12.77
CA CYS A 407 4.34 -14.19 -13.91
C CYS A 407 4.34 -13.25 -15.13
N PHE A 408 3.30 -12.42 -15.29
CA PHE A 408 3.05 -11.59 -16.46
C PHE A 408 2.57 -10.18 -16.10
N ASN A 409 3.19 -9.57 -15.09
CA ASN A 409 2.82 -8.23 -14.62
C ASN A 409 2.93 -7.16 -15.71
N THR A 410 4.03 -7.20 -16.49
CA THR A 410 4.27 -6.24 -17.56
C THR A 410 3.22 -6.36 -18.66
N PHE A 411 2.92 -7.58 -19.10
CA PHE A 411 1.84 -7.84 -20.04
C PHE A 411 0.49 -7.29 -19.55
N LEU A 412 0.10 -7.63 -18.32
CA LEU A 412 -1.18 -7.17 -17.76
C LEU A 412 -1.24 -5.64 -17.67
N THR A 413 -0.15 -5.00 -17.24
CA THR A 413 -0.04 -3.55 -17.14
C THR A 413 -0.19 -2.88 -18.50
N GLU A 414 0.56 -3.33 -19.51
CA GLU A 414 0.50 -2.79 -20.87
C GLU A 414 -0.88 -2.97 -21.51
N GLN A 415 -1.47 -4.16 -21.39
CA GLN A 415 -2.81 -4.41 -21.92
C GLN A 415 -3.90 -3.61 -21.21
N TYR A 416 -3.78 -3.44 -19.88
CA TYR A 416 -4.72 -2.63 -19.12
C TYR A 416 -4.66 -1.16 -19.54
N ILE A 417 -3.45 -0.61 -19.68
CA ILE A 417 -3.23 0.76 -20.16
C ILE A 417 -3.75 0.94 -21.59
N SER A 418 -3.42 0.04 -22.50
CA SER A 418 -3.88 0.10 -23.89
C SER A 418 -5.40 0.16 -23.99
N LYS A 419 -6.10 -0.59 -23.13
CA LYS A 419 -7.56 -0.71 -23.21
C LYS A 419 -8.32 0.39 -22.45
N TYR A 420 -7.78 0.88 -21.33
CA TYR A 420 -8.53 1.73 -20.40
C TYR A 420 -7.96 3.14 -20.19
N ALA A 421 -6.81 3.49 -20.77
CA ALA A 421 -6.22 4.81 -20.58
C ALA A 421 -7.11 5.92 -21.14
N ASN A 422 -7.37 6.94 -20.30
CA ASN A 422 -8.02 8.17 -20.70
C ASN A 422 -7.01 9.33 -20.58
N GLY A 423 -6.44 9.76 -21.72
CA GLY A 423 -5.42 10.80 -21.76
C GLY A 423 -5.85 12.13 -21.16
N ALA A 424 -7.14 12.49 -21.25
CA ALA A 424 -7.67 13.72 -20.66
C ALA A 424 -7.69 13.62 -19.12
N TYR A 425 -8.08 12.47 -18.57
CA TYR A 425 -8.08 12.23 -17.12
C TYR A 425 -6.67 12.19 -16.56
N ILE A 426 -5.74 11.50 -17.24
CA ILE A 426 -4.33 11.42 -16.85
C ILE A 426 -3.72 12.82 -16.81
N LYS A 427 -3.92 13.62 -17.88
CA LYS A 427 -3.42 14.99 -17.95
C LYS A 427 -4.00 15.87 -16.85
N TRP A 428 -5.31 15.78 -16.61
CA TRP A 428 -5.96 16.57 -15.56
C TRP A 428 -5.43 16.22 -14.17
N ALA A 429 -5.31 14.93 -13.84
CA ALA A 429 -4.78 14.48 -12.56
C ALA A 429 -3.31 14.87 -12.36
N SER A 430 -2.48 14.79 -13.41
CA SER A 430 -1.08 15.23 -13.38
C SER A 430 -0.96 16.73 -13.09
N ASN A 431 -1.81 17.53 -13.70
CA ASN A 431 -1.85 18.98 -13.46
C ASN A 431 -2.26 19.28 -12.03
N LEU A 432 -3.30 18.61 -11.54
CA LEU A 432 -3.75 18.74 -10.15
C LEU A 432 -2.64 18.38 -9.16
N ALA A 433 -1.89 17.30 -9.43
CA ALA A 433 -0.78 16.88 -8.57
C ALA A 433 0.31 17.96 -8.48
N TYR A 434 0.65 18.60 -9.59
CA TYR A 434 1.60 19.71 -9.62
C TYR A 434 1.09 20.93 -8.82
N ASP A 435 -0.17 21.28 -8.99
CA ASP A 435 -0.77 22.40 -8.26
C ASP A 435 -0.82 22.15 -6.76
N LEU A 436 -1.26 20.94 -6.34
CA LEU A 436 -1.28 20.56 -4.92
C LEU A 436 0.12 20.53 -4.30
N LYS A 437 1.13 20.06 -5.05
CA LYS A 437 2.54 20.16 -4.65
C LYS A 437 2.97 21.61 -4.41
N THR A 438 2.58 22.53 -5.30
CA THR A 438 2.86 23.96 -5.17
C THR A 438 2.18 24.57 -3.94
N VAL A 439 0.92 24.20 -3.70
CA VAL A 439 0.19 24.61 -2.48
C VAL A 439 0.91 24.09 -1.23
N PHE A 440 1.35 22.85 -1.23
CA PHE A 440 2.06 22.28 -0.09
C PHE A 440 3.39 23.00 0.19
N MET A 441 4.21 23.25 -0.83
CA MET A 441 5.45 24.04 -0.68
C MET A 441 5.17 25.40 -0.07
N ARG A 442 4.13 26.10 -0.49
CA ARG A 442 3.72 27.39 0.04
C ARG A 442 3.25 27.32 1.49
N LYS A 443 2.57 26.22 1.90
CA LYS A 443 2.22 25.98 3.31
C LYS A 443 3.49 25.80 4.15
N ILE A 444 4.47 25.04 3.69
CA ILE A 444 5.76 24.88 4.37
C ILE A 444 6.49 26.23 4.49
N GLU A 445 6.53 27.03 3.44
CA GLU A 445 7.16 28.33 3.46
C GLU A 445 6.57 29.27 4.53
N ARG A 446 5.23 29.27 4.68
CA ARG A 446 4.50 30.07 5.68
C ARG A 446 4.47 29.45 7.08
N ASN A 447 4.94 28.22 7.22
CA ASN A 447 4.96 27.52 8.51
C ASN A 447 5.73 28.34 9.57
N LYS A 448 5.22 28.38 10.82
CA LYS A 448 5.76 29.24 11.88
C LYS A 448 6.67 28.54 12.88
N TRP A 449 6.59 27.20 12.94
CA TRP A 449 7.38 26.45 13.92
C TRP A 449 8.69 25.87 13.34
N MET A 450 8.78 25.73 12.02
CA MET A 450 10.01 25.27 11.36
C MET A 450 11.02 26.40 11.21
N SER A 451 12.28 26.11 11.48
CA SER A 451 13.42 27.01 11.18
C SER A 451 13.62 27.21 9.67
N PRO A 452 14.26 28.31 9.25
CA PRO A 452 14.56 28.53 7.84
C PRO A 452 15.35 27.40 7.17
N LYS A 453 16.28 26.75 7.93
CA LYS A 453 17.08 25.62 7.44
C LYS A 453 16.20 24.42 7.09
N THR A 454 15.36 23.99 8.01
CA THR A 454 14.45 22.85 7.83
C THR A 454 13.42 23.12 6.74
N LYS A 455 12.82 24.33 6.71
CA LYS A 455 11.91 24.75 5.62
C LYS A 455 12.54 24.63 4.24
N LYS A 456 13.76 25.18 4.08
CA LYS A 456 14.47 25.15 2.80
C LYS A 456 14.67 23.71 2.33
N TYR A 457 15.00 22.80 3.25
CA TYR A 457 15.20 21.40 2.91
C TYR A 457 13.88 20.69 2.59
N ALA A 458 12.83 20.88 3.37
CA ALA A 458 11.51 20.34 3.10
C ALA A 458 10.97 20.80 1.73
N ILE A 459 11.13 22.09 1.38
CA ILE A 459 10.77 22.62 0.05
C ILE A 459 11.64 21.99 -1.05
N LEU A 460 12.94 21.76 -0.80
CA LEU A 460 13.81 21.08 -1.74
C LEU A 460 13.30 19.66 -2.00
N LYS A 461 12.96 18.92 -0.96
CA LYS A 461 12.40 17.57 -1.07
C LYS A 461 11.10 17.57 -1.88
N LEU A 462 10.15 18.42 -1.55
CA LEU A 462 8.89 18.56 -2.28
C LEU A 462 9.11 18.92 -3.76
N LYS A 463 10.07 19.80 -4.10
CA LYS A 463 10.41 20.13 -5.48
C LYS A 463 10.83 18.90 -6.28
N HIS A 464 11.57 17.98 -5.65
CA HIS A 464 12.11 16.78 -6.29
C HIS A 464 11.16 15.59 -6.27
N ILE A 465 10.01 15.66 -5.60
CA ILE A 465 8.99 14.61 -5.69
C ILE A 465 8.60 14.42 -7.15
N ARG A 466 8.76 13.20 -7.64
CA ARG A 466 8.21 12.75 -8.91
C ARG A 466 6.78 12.27 -8.71
N VAL A 467 5.97 12.37 -9.75
CA VAL A 467 4.61 11.82 -9.76
C VAL A 467 4.44 11.01 -11.03
N ASP A 468 4.45 9.70 -10.88
CA ASP A 468 4.19 8.76 -11.96
C ASP A 468 2.68 8.51 -12.02
N MET A 469 2.07 8.93 -13.13
CA MET A 469 0.62 8.93 -13.29
C MET A 469 0.19 7.91 -14.32
N ALA A 470 -0.66 6.97 -13.92
CA ALA A 470 -1.25 5.92 -14.74
C ALA A 470 -0.29 4.82 -15.23
N HIS A 471 0.92 5.18 -15.61
CA HIS A 471 1.92 4.28 -16.15
C HIS A 471 3.15 4.28 -15.23
N PRO A 472 3.66 3.12 -14.81
CA PRO A 472 4.91 3.07 -14.07
C PRO A 472 6.07 3.53 -14.96
N PRO A 473 7.11 4.17 -14.39
CA PRO A 473 8.22 4.72 -15.15
C PRO A 473 9.07 3.64 -15.82
N TYR A 474 9.07 2.45 -15.23
CA TYR A 474 9.86 1.31 -15.68
C TYR A 474 9.09 0.01 -15.42
N LEU A 475 9.21 -0.94 -16.33
CA LEU A 475 8.67 -2.30 -16.21
C LEU A 475 9.76 -3.30 -16.57
N VAL A 476 9.99 -4.28 -15.71
CA VAL A 476 10.85 -5.43 -16.03
C VAL A 476 10.10 -6.33 -17.01
N PRO A 477 10.72 -6.76 -18.13
CA PRO A 477 10.07 -7.68 -19.04
C PRO A 477 9.61 -8.95 -18.33
N ASP A 478 8.44 -9.46 -18.72
CA ASP A 478 7.96 -10.75 -18.20
C ASP A 478 8.97 -11.86 -18.51
N PRO A 479 9.13 -12.88 -17.64
CA PRO A 479 10.05 -13.98 -17.87
C PRO A 479 9.63 -14.82 -19.10
N ASP A 480 10.60 -15.11 -19.97
CA ASP A 480 10.42 -16.06 -21.07
C ASP A 480 10.87 -17.45 -20.61
N ILE A 481 9.97 -18.13 -19.89
CA ILE A 481 10.17 -19.47 -19.33
C ILE A 481 8.99 -20.37 -19.67
N GLU A 482 9.21 -21.68 -19.61
CA GLU A 482 8.15 -22.66 -19.84
C GLU A 482 7.24 -22.83 -18.64
N TYR A 483 5.94 -22.65 -18.85
CA TYR A 483 4.90 -22.90 -17.87
C TYR A 483 4.07 -24.14 -18.20
N LYS A 484 3.38 -24.70 -17.18
CA LYS A 484 2.51 -25.87 -17.29
C LYS A 484 1.07 -25.53 -16.95
N ALA A 485 0.12 -26.07 -17.71
CA ALA A 485 -1.31 -25.77 -17.52
C ALA A 485 -1.93 -26.42 -16.26
N ASN A 486 -1.27 -27.40 -15.67
CA ASN A 486 -1.74 -28.13 -14.49
C ASN A 486 -0.84 -27.98 -13.26
N ASP A 487 0.06 -26.99 -13.25
CA ASP A 487 1.08 -26.85 -12.20
C ASP A 487 1.20 -25.42 -11.70
N ALA A 488 0.23 -24.95 -10.90
CA ALA A 488 0.22 -23.59 -10.38
C ALA A 488 1.41 -23.32 -9.45
N TRP A 489 1.72 -24.23 -8.52
CA TRP A 489 2.87 -24.08 -7.63
C TRP A 489 4.19 -24.08 -8.39
N GLY A 490 4.41 -25.03 -9.29
CA GLY A 490 5.62 -25.10 -10.09
C GLY A 490 5.81 -23.87 -10.98
N ASN A 491 4.74 -23.31 -11.54
CA ASN A 491 4.80 -22.08 -12.32
C ASN A 491 5.28 -20.89 -11.50
N ILE A 492 4.79 -20.74 -10.26
CA ILE A 492 5.27 -19.69 -9.36
C ILE A 492 6.73 -19.94 -8.97
N CYS A 493 7.12 -21.18 -8.64
CA CYS A 493 8.51 -21.50 -8.32
C CYS A 493 9.46 -21.19 -9.48
N ALA A 494 9.10 -21.52 -10.72
CA ALA A 494 9.91 -21.21 -11.89
C ALA A 494 10.07 -19.69 -12.13
N CYS A 495 8.98 -18.94 -11.94
CA CYS A 495 9.04 -17.48 -11.98
C CYS A 495 9.90 -16.91 -10.84
N ASN A 496 9.79 -17.46 -9.62
CA ASN A 496 10.59 -17.09 -8.48
C ASN A 496 12.09 -17.30 -8.69
N GLU A 497 12.49 -18.41 -9.28
CA GLU A 497 13.90 -18.66 -9.64
C GLU A 497 14.44 -17.59 -10.59
N TRP A 498 13.65 -17.19 -11.59
CA TRP A 498 14.00 -16.10 -12.50
C TRP A 498 14.11 -14.77 -11.77
N ARG A 499 13.16 -14.43 -10.87
CA ARG A 499 13.17 -13.21 -10.07
C ARG A 499 14.40 -13.14 -9.16
N LEU A 500 14.67 -14.22 -8.42
CA LEU A 500 15.83 -14.31 -7.51
C LEU A 500 17.14 -14.10 -8.27
N LYS A 501 17.29 -14.70 -9.46
CA LYS A 501 18.48 -14.54 -10.30
C LYS A 501 18.71 -13.06 -10.67
N ILE A 502 17.67 -12.36 -11.12
CA ILE A 502 17.74 -10.93 -11.48
C ILE A 502 18.12 -10.08 -10.25
N LEU A 503 17.48 -10.33 -9.11
CA LEU A 503 17.76 -9.63 -7.86
C LEU A 503 19.20 -9.85 -7.42
N ILE A 504 19.71 -11.09 -7.42
CA ILE A 504 21.10 -11.42 -7.08
C ILE A 504 22.09 -10.70 -8.01
N GLU A 505 21.79 -10.61 -9.30
CA GLU A 505 22.64 -9.90 -10.25
C GLU A 505 22.63 -8.37 -10.05
N SER A 506 21.64 -7.82 -9.34
CA SER A 506 21.50 -6.39 -9.02
C SER A 506 22.23 -5.96 -7.74
N GLU A 507 22.68 -6.89 -6.90
CA GLU A 507 23.39 -6.57 -5.64
C GLU A 507 24.57 -5.62 -5.86
N GLY A 508 24.56 -4.49 -5.13
CA GLY A 508 25.60 -3.45 -5.24
C GLY A 508 25.65 -2.73 -6.59
N LYS A 509 24.61 -2.89 -7.41
CA LYS A 509 24.49 -2.30 -8.74
C LYS A 509 23.17 -1.50 -8.83
N GLN A 510 22.79 -1.15 -10.04
CA GLN A 510 21.56 -0.41 -10.30
C GLN A 510 20.37 -1.13 -9.69
N TYR A 511 19.52 -0.34 -9.04
CA TYR A 511 18.22 -0.75 -8.53
C TYR A 511 17.34 -1.38 -9.63
N ILE A 512 16.68 -2.47 -9.29
CA ILE A 512 15.69 -3.16 -10.14
C ILE A 512 14.37 -3.21 -9.39
N ASP A 513 13.33 -2.68 -10.00
CA ASP A 513 11.99 -2.61 -9.43
C ASP A 513 11.15 -3.81 -9.90
N LEU A 514 11.04 -4.82 -9.06
CA LEU A 514 10.11 -5.92 -9.24
C LEU A 514 8.93 -5.74 -8.29
N PRO A 515 7.68 -6.05 -8.69
CA PRO A 515 6.55 -6.01 -7.77
C PRO A 515 6.82 -6.84 -6.52
N LEU A 516 6.58 -6.26 -5.36
CA LEU A 516 6.65 -6.97 -4.08
C LEU A 516 5.43 -7.87 -3.91
N VAL A 517 5.62 -9.06 -3.36
CA VAL A 517 4.56 -10.03 -3.12
C VAL A 517 4.47 -10.31 -1.62
N ASP A 518 3.33 -10.04 -1.06
CA ASP A 518 2.99 -10.49 0.28
C ASP A 518 2.38 -11.89 0.23
N TRP A 519 3.14 -12.88 0.66
CA TRP A 519 2.73 -14.28 0.75
C TRP A 519 2.15 -14.67 2.11
N SER A 520 2.05 -13.75 3.06
CA SER A 520 1.70 -14.06 4.45
C SER A 520 0.34 -14.71 4.61
N VAL A 521 -0.73 -14.09 4.11
CA VAL A 521 -2.11 -14.59 4.30
C VAL A 521 -2.92 -14.63 3.00
N THR A 522 -2.86 -13.59 2.20
CA THR A 522 -3.51 -13.53 0.88
C THR A 522 -2.48 -13.10 -0.15
N PHE A 523 -2.70 -13.49 -1.40
CA PHE A 523 -1.89 -12.93 -2.46
C PHE A 523 -2.14 -11.42 -2.53
N SER A 524 -1.12 -10.65 -2.31
CA SER A 524 -1.12 -9.20 -2.50
C SER A 524 0.13 -8.80 -3.26
N LEU A 525 -0.03 -7.97 -4.27
CA LEU A 525 1.04 -7.40 -5.05
C LEU A 525 1.06 -5.89 -4.83
N ALA A 526 2.22 -5.35 -4.53
CA ALA A 526 2.46 -3.93 -4.44
C ALA A 526 3.57 -3.52 -5.41
N GLY A 527 3.50 -2.31 -5.95
CA GLY A 527 4.54 -1.77 -6.83
C GLY A 527 4.01 -1.41 -8.22
N ASN A 528 4.79 -1.69 -9.24
CA ASN A 528 4.59 -1.22 -10.60
C ASN A 528 3.52 -1.99 -11.39
N GLN A 529 2.24 -1.81 -11.00
CA GLN A 529 1.08 -2.29 -11.75
C GLN A 529 0.15 -1.14 -12.10
N ALA A 530 -0.39 -1.11 -13.32
CA ALA A 530 -1.39 -0.12 -13.70
C ALA A 530 -2.81 -0.48 -13.23
N TYR A 531 -3.05 -1.71 -12.79
CA TYR A 531 -4.35 -2.28 -12.48
C TYR A 531 -4.64 -2.41 -10.96
N ILE A 532 -3.85 -1.76 -10.12
CA ILE A 532 -4.10 -1.66 -8.67
C ILE A 532 -4.91 -0.40 -8.37
N VAL A 533 -5.97 -0.56 -7.59
CA VAL A 533 -6.80 0.56 -7.11
C VAL A 533 -6.22 1.05 -5.79
N ASN A 534 -5.12 1.75 -5.88
CA ASN A 534 -4.43 2.41 -4.78
C ASN A 534 -3.55 3.54 -5.32
N ALA A 535 -2.93 4.29 -4.43
CA ALA A 535 -1.81 5.19 -4.69
C ALA A 535 -0.79 5.00 -3.58
N PHE A 536 0.46 5.35 -3.80
CA PHE A 536 1.50 5.22 -2.78
C PHE A 536 2.67 6.17 -3.04
N TYR A 537 3.29 6.62 -1.96
CA TYR A 537 4.55 7.32 -1.93
C TYR A 537 5.69 6.34 -1.59
N ASP A 538 6.74 6.35 -2.39
CA ASP A 538 7.97 5.58 -2.14
C ASP A 538 9.06 6.53 -1.62
N PRO A 539 9.45 6.46 -0.35
CA PRO A 539 10.44 7.35 0.24
C PRO A 539 11.83 7.16 -0.36
N THR A 540 12.21 5.93 -0.76
CA THR A 540 13.51 5.62 -1.35
C THR A 540 13.67 6.16 -2.76
N LYS A 541 12.57 6.45 -3.43
CA LYS A 541 12.54 7.06 -4.77
C LYS A 541 12.11 8.53 -4.74
N ASN A 542 11.65 9.02 -3.59
CA ASN A 542 10.96 10.30 -3.45
C ASN A 542 9.90 10.48 -4.55
N ASN A 543 9.06 9.48 -4.70
CA ASN A 543 8.14 9.33 -5.82
C ASN A 543 6.72 8.98 -5.35
N ILE A 544 5.73 9.53 -6.03
CA ILE A 544 4.32 9.15 -5.91
C ILE A 544 3.92 8.37 -7.15
N TYR A 545 3.26 7.24 -6.97
CA TYR A 545 2.66 6.51 -8.07
C TYR A 545 1.14 6.41 -7.90
N LEU A 546 0.42 6.83 -8.94
CA LEU A 546 -1.03 6.66 -9.06
C LEU A 546 -1.34 5.75 -10.25
N PRO A 547 -1.65 4.47 -10.03
CA PRO A 547 -1.99 3.52 -11.08
C PRO A 547 -3.21 3.93 -11.90
N LEU A 548 -3.26 3.51 -13.17
CA LEU A 548 -4.38 3.83 -14.06
C LEU A 548 -5.74 3.39 -13.50
N ALA A 549 -5.79 2.25 -12.82
CA ALA A 549 -7.03 1.72 -12.24
C ALA A 549 -7.66 2.67 -11.21
N TYR A 550 -6.87 3.54 -10.58
CA TYR A 550 -7.35 4.56 -9.67
C TYR A 550 -7.96 5.77 -10.41
N LEU A 551 -7.54 6.06 -11.65
CA LEU A 551 -7.94 7.23 -12.43
C LEU A 551 -9.29 7.01 -13.15
N GLN A 552 -10.28 6.47 -12.45
CA GLN A 552 -11.63 6.23 -12.95
C GLN A 552 -12.67 6.42 -11.86
N LYS A 553 -13.96 6.40 -12.25
CA LYS A 553 -15.07 6.45 -11.27
C LYS A 553 -15.00 5.28 -10.28
N PRO A 554 -15.20 5.52 -8.98
CA PRO A 554 -15.67 6.78 -8.37
C PRO A 554 -14.55 7.78 -8.02
N PHE A 555 -13.28 7.45 -8.13
CA PHE A 555 -12.17 8.29 -7.64
C PHE A 555 -11.90 9.51 -8.50
N LEU A 556 -12.12 9.42 -9.80
CA LEU A 556 -12.03 10.54 -10.74
C LEU A 556 -13.26 10.57 -11.66
N ASP A 557 -14.00 11.66 -11.63
CA ASP A 557 -15.17 11.88 -12.48
C ASP A 557 -15.16 13.31 -13.06
N GLY A 558 -14.46 13.47 -14.19
CA GLY A 558 -14.39 14.75 -14.91
C GLY A 558 -15.61 15.06 -15.77
N ASP A 559 -16.52 14.10 -15.98
CA ASP A 559 -17.66 14.25 -16.88
C ASP A 559 -18.93 14.73 -16.16
N GLU A 560 -19.16 14.28 -14.94
CA GLU A 560 -20.43 14.44 -14.23
C GLU A 560 -20.28 15.20 -12.90
N ARG A 561 -19.08 15.31 -12.33
CA ARG A 561 -18.82 15.89 -11.02
C ARG A 561 -17.98 17.16 -11.09
N GLY A 562 -18.19 18.05 -10.13
CA GLY A 562 -17.46 19.30 -9.99
C GLY A 562 -16.11 19.16 -9.30
N ILE A 563 -15.47 20.33 -9.07
CA ILE A 563 -14.15 20.39 -8.44
C ILE A 563 -14.17 19.87 -7.00
N GLU A 564 -15.22 20.14 -6.24
CA GLU A 564 -15.34 19.73 -4.84
C GLU A 564 -15.31 18.21 -4.69
N TYR A 565 -15.99 17.51 -5.62
CA TYR A 565 -15.98 16.05 -5.66
C TYR A 565 -14.57 15.51 -5.98
N ASN A 566 -13.99 15.98 -7.08
CA ASN A 566 -12.69 15.48 -7.54
C ASN A 566 -11.57 15.86 -6.56
N LEU A 567 -11.66 17.01 -5.87
CA LEU A 567 -10.74 17.34 -4.78
C LEU A 567 -10.92 16.42 -3.56
N ALA A 568 -12.16 16.10 -3.20
CA ALA A 568 -12.43 15.21 -2.09
C ALA A 568 -11.94 13.77 -2.34
N TYR A 569 -11.89 13.32 -3.60
CA TYR A 569 -11.46 11.98 -3.98
C TYR A 569 -10.00 11.98 -4.45
N ILE A 570 -9.75 12.14 -5.74
CA ILE A 570 -8.38 12.07 -6.29
C ILE A 570 -7.47 13.17 -5.72
N GLY A 571 -7.99 14.37 -5.51
CA GLY A 571 -7.20 15.48 -4.94
C GLY A 571 -6.75 15.20 -3.50
N TYR A 572 -7.65 14.64 -2.69
CA TYR A 572 -7.30 14.21 -1.32
C TYR A 572 -6.22 13.14 -1.34
N THR A 573 -6.35 12.12 -2.19
CA THR A 573 -5.34 11.07 -2.32
C THR A 573 -3.99 11.64 -2.75
N ILE A 574 -3.96 12.50 -3.77
CA ILE A 574 -2.70 13.14 -4.19
C ILE A 574 -2.10 13.98 -3.04
N GLY A 575 -2.92 14.73 -2.31
CA GLY A 575 -2.49 15.50 -1.14
C GLY A 575 -1.96 14.61 -0.01
N HIS A 576 -2.58 13.45 0.20
CA HIS A 576 -2.17 12.42 1.15
C HIS A 576 -0.79 11.86 0.77
N GLU A 577 -0.62 11.41 -0.48
CA GLU A 577 0.67 10.87 -0.95
C GLU A 577 1.79 11.92 -0.93
N LEU A 578 1.50 13.18 -1.30
CA LEU A 578 2.46 14.28 -1.14
C LEU A 578 2.90 14.44 0.31
N SER A 579 1.98 14.22 1.25
CA SER A 579 2.22 14.44 2.68
C SER A 579 3.09 13.35 3.30
N HIS A 580 3.05 12.12 2.77
CA HIS A 580 3.97 11.05 3.16
C HIS A 580 5.45 11.42 2.99
N SER A 581 5.77 12.37 2.12
CA SER A 581 7.16 12.86 2.01
C SER A 581 7.69 13.52 3.28
N LEU A 582 6.80 13.97 4.16
CA LEU A 582 7.13 14.71 5.40
C LEU A 582 6.46 14.11 6.65
N ASP A 583 5.90 12.90 6.58
CA ASP A 583 5.38 12.19 7.75
C ASP A 583 6.51 11.66 8.65
N ASP A 584 6.21 10.79 9.60
CA ASP A 584 7.17 10.21 10.52
C ASP A 584 8.25 9.39 9.83
N LEU A 585 7.91 8.59 8.81
CA LEU A 585 8.83 7.78 8.03
C LEU A 585 9.48 8.59 6.90
N GLY A 586 8.67 9.20 6.02
CA GLY A 586 9.20 9.90 4.84
C GLY A 586 10.09 11.08 5.21
N SER A 587 9.89 11.71 6.37
CA SER A 587 10.76 12.78 6.86
C SER A 587 12.18 12.34 7.23
N MET A 588 12.43 11.03 7.32
CA MET A 588 13.76 10.47 7.55
C MET A 588 14.62 10.43 6.28
N TYR A 589 13.99 10.51 5.11
CA TYR A 589 14.65 10.43 3.82
C TYR A 589 14.90 11.81 3.20
N ASP A 590 15.99 11.95 2.49
CA ASP A 590 16.36 13.16 1.77
C ASP A 590 15.60 13.33 0.43
N TYR A 591 15.91 14.38 -0.31
CA TYR A 591 15.28 14.67 -1.60
C TYR A 591 15.67 13.70 -2.73
N LYS A 592 16.71 12.87 -2.53
CA LYS A 592 17.15 11.83 -3.46
C LYS A 592 16.57 10.46 -3.12
N GLY A 593 15.95 10.33 -1.94
CA GLY A 593 15.43 9.07 -1.42
C GLY A 593 16.39 8.31 -0.51
N ASN A 594 17.44 8.97 -0.03
CA ASN A 594 18.39 8.36 0.89
C ASN A 594 18.01 8.65 2.34
N LEU A 595 18.17 7.69 3.22
CA LEU A 595 18.02 7.84 4.66
C LEU A 595 19.07 8.84 5.17
N PHE A 596 18.61 10.04 5.54
CA PHE A 596 19.48 11.15 5.90
C PHE A 596 18.76 12.15 6.83
N ASN A 597 19.34 12.40 8.00
CA ASN A 597 18.77 13.37 8.94
C ASN A 597 19.09 14.83 8.51
N TRP A 598 18.08 15.50 7.97
CA TRP A 598 18.13 16.91 7.54
C TRP A 598 17.48 17.89 8.50
N TRP A 599 16.87 17.39 9.57
CA TRP A 599 16.20 18.19 10.60
C TRP A 599 17.18 18.95 11.48
N THR A 600 16.77 20.12 12.00
CA THR A 600 17.41 20.64 13.21
C THR A 600 16.87 19.90 14.44
N PRO A 601 17.66 19.71 15.50
CA PRO A 601 17.18 19.03 16.72
C PRO A 601 15.94 19.69 17.33
N HIS A 602 15.86 21.03 17.26
CA HIS A 602 14.69 21.77 17.74
C HIS A 602 13.44 21.46 16.93
N ASP A 603 13.52 21.53 15.61
CA ASP A 603 12.38 21.31 14.74
C ASP A 603 11.90 19.85 14.80
N ARG A 604 12.83 18.88 14.90
CA ARG A 604 12.49 17.48 15.12
C ARG A 604 11.70 17.29 16.40
N LYS A 605 12.14 17.88 17.52
CA LYS A 605 11.43 17.81 18.80
C LYS A 605 10.02 18.40 18.71
N VAL A 606 9.84 19.51 17.97
CA VAL A 606 8.51 20.10 17.75
C VAL A 606 7.64 19.19 16.90
N PHE A 607 8.19 18.59 15.85
CA PHE A 607 7.49 17.61 15.02
C PHE A 607 7.04 16.40 15.83
N ASP A 608 7.94 15.80 16.63
CA ASP A 608 7.63 14.66 17.51
C ASP A 608 6.50 14.97 18.49
N SER A 609 6.45 16.21 19.00
CA SER A 609 5.32 16.65 19.84
C SER A 609 3.99 16.69 19.07
N LYS A 610 4.01 17.07 17.79
CA LYS A 610 2.82 17.04 16.92
C LYS A 610 2.40 15.61 16.58
N VAL A 611 3.37 14.72 16.34
CA VAL A 611 3.13 13.27 16.15
C VAL A 611 2.38 12.71 17.37
N LYS A 612 2.87 12.97 18.59
CA LYS A 612 2.21 12.55 19.83
C LYS A 612 0.80 13.13 19.99
N ASP A 613 0.57 14.36 19.53
CA ASP A 613 -0.78 14.97 19.56
C ASP A 613 -1.73 14.30 18.56
N VAL A 614 -1.23 13.85 17.41
CA VAL A 614 -2.01 13.08 16.43
C VAL A 614 -2.37 11.69 16.98
N ILE A 615 -1.41 10.95 17.52
CA ILE A 615 -1.65 9.65 18.18
C ILE A 615 -2.78 9.79 19.20
N ARG A 616 -2.64 10.72 20.15
CA ARG A 616 -3.63 10.96 21.19
C ARG A 616 -5.02 11.34 20.64
N GLN A 617 -5.09 12.08 19.53
CA GLN A 617 -6.35 12.44 18.91
C GLN A 617 -7.10 11.21 18.43
N TYR A 618 -6.45 10.36 17.65
CA TYR A 618 -7.09 9.19 17.07
C TYR A 618 -7.51 8.18 18.15
N GLU A 619 -6.66 7.94 19.13
CA GLU A 619 -7.00 7.13 20.33
C GLU A 619 -8.21 7.69 21.10
N THR A 620 -8.26 9.03 21.26
CA THR A 620 -9.38 9.69 21.95
C THR A 620 -10.69 9.52 21.16
N PHE A 621 -10.64 9.66 19.82
CA PHE A 621 -11.82 9.50 18.98
C PHE A 621 -12.28 8.04 18.96
N ALA A 622 -11.37 7.07 18.90
CA ALA A 622 -11.66 5.65 18.96
C ALA A 622 -12.27 5.25 20.32
N ALA A 623 -11.71 5.74 21.41
CA ALA A 623 -12.21 5.47 22.77
C ALA A 623 -13.65 5.93 22.99
N ARG A 624 -14.10 7.01 22.34
CA ARG A 624 -15.51 7.47 22.37
C ARG A 624 -16.47 6.46 21.78
N ASP A 625 -16.00 5.64 20.84
CA ASP A 625 -16.77 4.55 20.22
C ASP A 625 -16.59 3.20 20.97
N GLY A 626 -15.86 3.20 22.09
CA GLY A 626 -15.53 1.98 22.84
C GLY A 626 -14.47 1.11 22.17
N ILE A 627 -13.68 1.68 21.24
CA ILE A 627 -12.64 0.98 20.50
C ILE A 627 -11.28 1.29 21.11
N LYS A 628 -10.52 0.24 21.47
CA LYS A 628 -9.11 0.35 21.85
C LYS A 628 -8.27 0.38 20.56
N MET A 629 -7.58 1.47 20.29
CA MET A 629 -6.74 1.64 19.14
C MET A 629 -5.35 2.11 19.58
N ASP A 630 -4.30 1.53 19.01
CA ASP A 630 -2.95 2.07 19.11
C ASP A 630 -2.73 3.06 17.97
N GLY A 631 -2.75 4.34 18.29
CA GLY A 631 -2.60 5.42 17.31
C GLY A 631 -1.18 5.52 16.74
N SER A 632 -0.19 4.85 17.33
CA SER A 632 1.20 4.84 16.82
C SER A 632 1.33 3.99 15.55
N LEU A 633 0.58 2.89 15.44
CA LEU A 633 0.60 1.99 14.28
C LEU A 633 0.12 2.69 12.99
N SER A 634 -0.73 3.69 13.12
CA SER A 634 -1.31 4.41 11.98
C SER A 634 -0.86 5.87 11.87
N VAL A 635 0.16 6.27 12.60
CA VAL A 635 0.49 7.70 12.73
C VAL A 635 0.92 8.34 11.41
N GLY A 636 1.69 7.65 10.57
CA GLY A 636 2.09 8.13 9.25
C GLY A 636 0.86 8.42 8.37
N GLU A 637 -0.07 7.49 8.32
CA GLU A 637 -1.34 7.63 7.61
C GLU A 637 -2.19 8.78 8.16
N ASN A 638 -2.22 8.92 9.49
CA ASN A 638 -2.96 9.98 10.16
C ASN A 638 -2.39 11.38 9.86
N LEU A 639 -1.06 11.50 9.83
CA LEU A 639 -0.35 12.72 9.43
C LEU A 639 -0.61 13.06 7.97
N ALA A 640 -0.60 12.07 7.08
CA ALA A 640 -0.86 12.23 5.66
C ALA A 640 -2.32 12.65 5.41
N ASP A 641 -3.29 12.04 6.08
CA ASP A 641 -4.70 12.41 5.99
C ASP A 641 -4.96 13.86 6.42
N ILE A 642 -4.40 14.28 7.56
CA ILE A 642 -4.54 15.65 8.08
C ILE A 642 -3.92 16.66 7.12
N SER A 643 -2.75 16.35 6.62
CA SER A 643 -1.98 17.25 5.76
C SER A 643 -2.60 17.32 4.35
N GLY A 644 -3.02 16.18 3.80
CA GLY A 644 -3.70 16.08 2.51
C GLY A 644 -4.98 16.91 2.48
N LEU A 645 -5.80 16.78 3.53
CA LEU A 645 -7.02 17.59 3.66
C LEU A 645 -6.71 19.09 3.73
N ALA A 646 -5.67 19.47 4.47
CA ALA A 646 -5.26 20.87 4.57
C ALA A 646 -4.74 21.45 3.24
N ILE A 647 -4.11 20.62 2.41
CA ILE A 647 -3.63 21.01 1.09
C ILE A 647 -4.82 21.28 0.15
N ILE A 648 -5.80 20.37 0.07
CA ILE A 648 -6.94 20.55 -0.82
C ILE A 648 -7.89 21.65 -0.35
N GLU A 649 -8.04 21.87 0.96
CA GLU A 649 -8.81 23.00 1.49
C GLU A 649 -8.18 24.32 1.07
N GLU A 650 -6.86 24.45 1.17
CA GLU A 650 -6.15 25.64 0.72
C GLU A 650 -6.21 25.82 -0.79
N TYR A 651 -6.08 24.72 -1.57
CA TYR A 651 -6.25 24.77 -3.02
C TYR A 651 -7.63 25.31 -3.42
N LEU A 652 -8.70 24.83 -2.80
CA LEU A 652 -10.05 25.32 -3.07
C LEU A 652 -10.22 26.78 -2.67
N ARG A 653 -9.56 27.24 -1.62
CA ARG A 653 -9.56 28.64 -1.18
C ARG A 653 -8.84 29.55 -2.18
N ASP A 654 -7.69 29.14 -2.71
CA ASP A 654 -6.99 29.84 -3.78
C ASP A 654 -7.83 29.91 -5.04
N TYR A 655 -8.51 28.84 -5.37
CA TYR A 655 -9.43 28.76 -6.48
C TYR A 655 -10.54 29.80 -6.38
N GLN A 656 -11.10 29.97 -5.19
CA GLN A 656 -12.08 31.02 -4.87
C GLN A 656 -11.52 32.41 -5.12
N ILE A 657 -10.35 32.72 -4.56
CA ILE A 657 -9.73 34.05 -4.65
C ILE A 657 -9.46 34.45 -6.10
N ASN A 658 -8.96 33.50 -6.89
CA ASN A 658 -8.55 33.76 -8.27
C ASN A 658 -9.73 33.80 -9.26
N ASN A 659 -10.92 33.36 -8.86
CA ASN A 659 -12.04 33.10 -9.76
C ASN A 659 -13.38 33.68 -9.30
N ASP A 660 -13.34 34.62 -8.36
CA ASP A 660 -14.53 35.17 -7.68
C ASP A 660 -15.56 35.86 -8.62
N TYR A 661 -15.10 36.35 -9.80
CA TYR A 661 -16.01 36.94 -10.81
C TYR A 661 -16.53 35.96 -11.86
N ILE A 662 -15.99 34.74 -11.91
CA ILE A 662 -16.37 33.76 -12.94
C ILE A 662 -17.22 32.66 -12.31
N ILE A 663 -16.78 32.15 -11.19
CA ILE A 663 -17.51 31.13 -10.41
C ILE A 663 -17.39 31.50 -8.94
N PRO A 664 -18.43 32.09 -8.33
CA PRO A 664 -18.41 32.39 -6.93
C PRO A 664 -18.42 31.12 -6.12
N ILE A 665 -17.25 30.75 -5.57
CA ILE A 665 -17.12 29.64 -4.63
C ILE A 665 -17.54 30.18 -3.26
N LYS A 666 -18.70 29.74 -2.82
CA LYS A 666 -19.33 30.18 -1.58
C LYS A 666 -19.00 29.20 -0.44
N LYS A 667 -19.43 29.52 0.76
CA LYS A 667 -19.48 28.60 1.92
C LYS A 667 -19.98 27.19 1.54
N LEU A 668 -20.95 27.11 0.63
CA LEU A 668 -21.54 25.89 0.12
C LEU A 668 -20.52 24.94 -0.55
N SER A 669 -19.50 25.47 -1.26
CA SER A 669 -18.47 24.64 -1.89
C SER A 669 -17.59 23.93 -0.85
N PHE A 670 -17.27 24.58 0.25
CA PHE A 670 -16.52 23.94 1.35
C PHE A 670 -17.38 22.93 2.12
N GLU A 671 -18.66 23.23 2.35
CA GLU A 671 -19.58 22.26 2.96
C GLU A 671 -19.67 21.00 2.09
N THR A 672 -19.77 21.18 0.75
CA THR A 672 -19.81 20.08 -0.23
C THR A 672 -18.50 19.29 -0.22
N LEU A 673 -17.35 19.95 -0.20
CA LEU A 673 -16.04 19.31 -0.08
C LEU A 673 -15.98 18.41 1.18
N PHE A 674 -16.35 18.95 2.34
CA PHE A 674 -16.29 18.22 3.60
C PHE A 674 -17.24 17.01 3.64
N MET A 675 -18.42 17.15 3.03
CA MET A 675 -19.36 16.04 2.88
C MET A 675 -18.79 14.95 1.96
N TYR A 676 -18.18 15.32 0.83
CA TYR A 676 -17.56 14.35 -0.05
C TYR A 676 -16.34 13.66 0.58
N ILE A 677 -15.58 14.33 1.45
CA ILE A 677 -14.54 13.69 2.27
C ILE A 677 -15.15 12.56 3.11
N ALA A 678 -16.19 12.86 3.89
CA ALA A 678 -16.86 11.83 4.69
C ALA A 678 -17.51 10.73 3.82
N TYR A 679 -17.99 11.09 2.64
CA TYR A 679 -18.63 10.17 1.70
C TYR A 679 -17.63 9.24 1.01
N GLN A 680 -16.44 9.73 0.66
CA GLN A 680 -15.35 8.93 0.10
C GLN A 680 -14.95 7.80 1.06
N TRP A 681 -14.83 8.11 2.34
CA TRP A 681 -14.41 7.19 3.38
C TRP A 681 -15.52 6.25 3.88
N ARG A 682 -16.73 6.30 3.28
CA ARG A 682 -17.78 5.38 3.69
C ARG A 682 -17.35 3.95 3.51
N SER A 683 -17.36 3.20 4.60
CA SER A 683 -17.01 1.79 4.64
C SER A 683 -17.86 1.03 5.63
N TYR A 684 -17.96 -0.26 5.40
CA TYR A 684 -18.56 -1.20 6.34
C TYR A 684 -17.55 -2.30 6.63
N VAL A 685 -17.20 -2.45 7.89
CA VAL A 685 -16.37 -3.52 8.42
C VAL A 685 -17.24 -4.35 9.35
N SER A 686 -17.17 -5.67 9.27
CA SER A 686 -17.90 -6.54 10.20
C SER A 686 -17.33 -6.37 11.62
N LYS A 687 -18.14 -6.61 12.65
CA LYS A 687 -17.63 -6.51 14.02
C LYS A 687 -16.47 -7.46 14.28
N ASP A 688 -16.54 -8.65 13.72
CA ASP A 688 -15.53 -9.70 13.90
C ASP A 688 -14.19 -9.37 13.20
N SER A 689 -14.20 -8.41 12.26
CA SER A 689 -13.00 -7.97 11.52
C SER A 689 -12.38 -6.68 12.07
N ILE A 690 -13.06 -5.95 12.98
CA ILE A 690 -12.58 -4.64 13.46
C ILE A 690 -11.24 -4.77 14.19
N ASP A 691 -11.13 -5.73 15.12
CA ASP A 691 -9.92 -5.90 15.93
C ASP A 691 -8.70 -6.25 15.08
N ILE A 692 -8.90 -7.09 14.07
CA ILE A 692 -7.88 -7.45 13.11
C ILE A 692 -7.49 -6.25 12.23
N GLU A 693 -8.48 -5.54 11.68
CA GLU A 693 -8.22 -4.33 10.89
C GLU A 693 -7.37 -3.31 11.66
N LEU A 694 -7.62 -3.15 12.96
CA LEU A 694 -6.87 -2.22 13.82
C LEU A 694 -5.43 -2.67 14.11
N LYS A 695 -5.13 -3.96 14.01
CA LYS A 695 -3.82 -4.53 14.37
C LYS A 695 -2.91 -4.78 13.17
N ILE A 696 -3.49 -5.07 11.99
CA ILE A 696 -2.71 -5.41 10.79
C ILE A 696 -2.75 -4.34 9.69
N ASN A 697 -3.72 -3.42 9.74
CA ASN A 697 -3.86 -2.37 8.74
C ASN A 697 -3.14 -1.11 9.23
N PRO A 698 -2.19 -0.55 8.48
CA PRO A 698 -1.53 0.70 8.85
C PRO A 698 -2.48 1.90 8.85
N HIS A 699 -3.68 1.74 8.26
CA HIS A 699 -4.70 2.78 8.23
C HIS A 699 -5.68 2.61 9.40
N PRO A 700 -6.11 3.70 10.05
CA PRO A 700 -7.19 3.64 11.03
C PRO A 700 -8.53 3.36 10.35
N LEU A 701 -9.58 3.09 11.12
CA LEU A 701 -10.92 2.95 10.57
C LEU A 701 -11.35 4.23 9.83
N ASP A 702 -12.04 4.06 8.71
CA ASP A 702 -12.38 5.16 7.78
C ASP A 702 -13.21 6.28 8.44
N LYS A 703 -13.97 5.97 9.49
CA LYS A 703 -14.63 6.98 10.32
C LYS A 703 -13.64 8.00 10.89
N TYR A 704 -12.47 7.54 11.34
CA TYR A 704 -11.45 8.42 11.91
C TYR A 704 -10.64 9.11 10.82
N ARG A 705 -10.46 8.48 9.65
CA ARG A 705 -9.89 9.13 8.45
C ARG A 705 -10.71 10.33 7.96
N ALA A 706 -12.02 10.33 8.21
CA ALA A 706 -12.89 11.47 7.94
C ALA A 706 -12.92 12.47 9.10
N ASN A 707 -13.27 12.01 10.31
CA ASN A 707 -13.58 12.89 11.43
C ASN A 707 -12.34 13.60 12.01
N CYS A 708 -11.21 12.89 12.18
CA CYS A 708 -10.03 13.47 12.81
C CYS A 708 -9.40 14.59 11.98
N PRO A 709 -9.15 14.46 10.67
CA PRO A 709 -8.65 15.54 9.84
C PRO A 709 -9.59 16.75 9.81
N LEU A 710 -10.91 16.52 9.61
CA LEU A 710 -11.91 17.59 9.59
C LEU A 710 -11.94 18.39 10.89
N SER A 711 -11.81 17.74 12.05
CA SER A 711 -11.81 18.37 13.36
C SER A 711 -10.64 19.33 13.59
N ARG A 712 -9.56 19.24 12.80
CA ARG A 712 -8.41 20.14 12.85
C ARG A 712 -8.55 21.36 11.96
N LEU A 713 -9.46 21.35 10.99
CA LEU A 713 -9.67 22.49 10.09
C LEU A 713 -10.45 23.62 10.79
N ARG A 714 -9.84 24.81 10.85
CA ARG A 714 -10.51 26.00 11.40
C ARG A 714 -11.78 26.34 10.63
N LEU A 715 -11.75 26.18 9.29
CA LEU A 715 -12.90 26.47 8.46
C LEU A 715 -14.06 25.50 8.72
N PHE A 716 -13.78 24.21 8.90
CA PHE A 716 -14.80 23.22 9.28
C PHE A 716 -15.43 23.58 10.65
N LYS A 717 -14.57 23.84 11.65
CA LYS A 717 -15.03 24.27 12.99
C LYS A 717 -15.93 25.52 12.92
N SER A 718 -15.56 26.49 12.08
CA SER A 718 -16.35 27.72 11.88
C SER A 718 -17.69 27.46 11.19
N ILE A 719 -17.70 26.69 10.11
CA ILE A 719 -18.90 26.40 9.30
C ILE A 719 -19.95 25.66 10.12
N TYR A 720 -19.53 24.62 10.85
CA TYR A 720 -20.41 23.80 11.69
C TYR A 720 -20.57 24.31 13.12
N ASN A 721 -19.96 25.45 13.46
CA ASN A 721 -19.99 26.03 14.81
C ASN A 721 -19.55 25.01 15.88
N ILE A 722 -18.42 24.31 15.63
CA ILE A 722 -17.83 23.33 16.55
C ILE A 722 -17.17 24.07 17.71
N LYS A 723 -17.48 23.68 18.94
CA LYS A 723 -16.96 24.29 20.19
C LYS A 723 -16.37 23.22 21.10
N LYS A 724 -15.59 23.68 22.09
CA LYS A 724 -15.09 22.80 23.16
C LYS A 724 -16.28 22.11 23.85
N GLY A 725 -16.23 20.78 23.87
CA GLY A 725 -17.31 19.91 24.37
C GLY A 725 -18.04 19.15 23.26
N ASP A 726 -18.02 19.63 22.00
CA ASP A 726 -18.55 18.88 20.88
C ASP A 726 -17.62 17.70 20.51
N GLY A 727 -18.17 16.58 20.02
CA GLY A 727 -17.42 15.38 19.64
C GLY A 727 -16.39 15.62 18.53
N MET A 728 -16.70 16.51 17.59
CA MET A 728 -15.79 16.93 16.51
C MET A 728 -14.78 18.01 16.92
N TYR A 729 -14.68 18.37 18.21
CA TYR A 729 -13.71 19.37 18.64
C TYR A 729 -12.34 18.74 18.93
N TRP A 730 -11.30 19.29 18.28
CA TRP A 730 -9.91 19.11 18.67
C TRP A 730 -9.21 20.46 18.83
N HIS A 731 -8.34 20.58 19.82
CA HIS A 731 -7.73 21.86 20.17
C HIS A 731 -6.60 22.28 19.22
N SER A 732 -5.93 21.32 18.61
CA SER A 732 -4.82 21.59 17.69
C SER A 732 -5.32 21.80 16.25
N ASP A 733 -4.57 22.57 15.50
CA ASP A 733 -4.75 22.76 14.05
C ASP A 733 -4.01 21.68 13.25
N THR A 734 -3.96 21.85 11.92
CA THR A 734 -3.19 21.01 11.00
C THR A 734 -1.68 21.04 11.30
N ILE A 735 -0.93 20.10 10.73
CA ILE A 735 0.50 19.91 11.03
C ILE A 735 1.33 21.07 10.48
N TRP A 736 1.07 21.40 9.22
CA TRP A 736 1.82 22.40 8.43
C TRP A 736 1.09 23.72 8.30
#